data_daf7faa3950fd2024dd92d0dd9ab128e
#
_entry.id   daf7faa3950fd2024dd92d0dd9ab128e
#
_cell.length_a   1.000
_cell.length_b   1.000
_cell.length_c   1.000
_cell.angle_alpha   90.00
_cell.angle_beta   90.00
_cell.angle_gamma   90.00
#
_symmetry.space_group_name_H-M   'P 1'
#
loop_
_entity.id
_entity.type
_entity.pdbx_description
1 polymer ?
#
loop_
_entity_poly.entity_id
_entity_poly.type
_entity_poly.pdbx_seq_one_letter_code
_entity_poly.pdbx_strand_id
1 'polypeptide(L)'
;MLNKDTQREFQVLGKPTPKKDAPQKAAGRAEYADDISMPGMLHGKLLRSPHPHARIVSIDVSRAMALPGVRAVITGRDFPGVRYGNLPQTRDYLPLAIDTVRYLGEEVAAVAAVDEDTAEEAIDLIQVEYEVLAATFDPEEAMKPGAPQLHGQSPGNISAHTESHFGDVEAAFAQADYVREDFFETQPVKQGMLEPHACVGLWDSFGKATLWSCKMSPYAVWRQLAMGLDIKPGDIRVVQTYVGGGFSGGKQEAMPMDFCALLLAKKTGRPVKFVHTMEEVLIIGHMRHPMKIWLKTGTTRDGRILAQHVKLLANGGAYSSIGGFSIFLAGAMINLPYRVPNMKFEADRVYTNNGFCGALRGHTVVQMCFARDSQLEMIAAELRLDPLEIRRRNAIQDGDVTPNGFRVNTFAFDECITRVAEMSDWSNKKGKLPKYRGIGFGCGAHLSGARLMGHSASTAEMRMLEDGTVHLTTGSTDVGQGVETVMSMIAAEVLGVGVDDVHYLKVDSAATPLDPGTFGSRVTLFTGNAVKQAAEEIARQLAEVAAARMGVAAEDLEFRKHEIINRKDEKQRVSLKEIVRWGMFQQGRIFSGRGSYGYSEEKIDFRTGHGNLSPAYNPTACAVEVEVDPETGQVTVVGLWGADDSGTPLNPMAVKGQVIGAAVMSIGHALYENLIRIDGKVMNPSFRDYKMPLATDMPLLANFKHSNVITWEPEGPFGAKEAGQGAGTGVIAAIANAVFDATGVRLNRLPLTPERILFGIKRLQEQNGEA
;
A
#
# COMPACT_ATOMS: atom_id res chain seq x y z
N MET A 1 -21.89 -1.41 25.25
CA MET A 1 -23.22 -1.86 24.81
C MET A 1 -23.09 -2.40 23.41
N LEU A 2 -23.20 -3.72 23.21
CA LEU A 2 -23.24 -4.33 21.88
C LEU A 2 -24.51 -3.83 21.18
N ASN A 3 -24.36 -3.19 20.03
CA ASN A 3 -25.47 -2.68 19.24
C ASN A 3 -26.32 -3.86 18.74
N LYS A 4 -27.64 -3.67 18.55
CA LYS A 4 -28.56 -4.73 18.09
C LYS A 4 -28.12 -5.38 16.76
N ASP A 5 -27.28 -4.71 15.96
CA ASP A 5 -26.74 -5.20 14.70
C ASP A 5 -25.61 -6.24 14.88
N THR A 6 -24.97 -6.35 16.05
CA THR A 6 -23.91 -7.34 16.31
C THR A 6 -24.42 -8.78 16.50
N GLN A 7 -25.72 -8.98 16.58
CA GLN A 7 -26.35 -10.30 16.71
C GLN A 7 -26.92 -10.87 15.40
N ARG A 8 -26.78 -10.13 14.27
CA ARG A 8 -27.25 -10.63 12.97
C ARG A 8 -26.38 -11.78 12.48
N GLU A 9 -26.98 -12.91 12.26
CA GLU A 9 -26.31 -14.03 11.57
C GLU A 9 -26.23 -13.72 10.07
N PHE A 10 -25.00 -13.55 9.55
CA PHE A 10 -24.76 -13.30 8.15
C PHE A 10 -24.98 -14.58 7.31
N GLN A 11 -25.54 -14.41 6.12
CA GLN A 11 -25.74 -15.51 5.18
C GLN A 11 -24.43 -15.88 4.46
N VAL A 12 -23.65 -14.88 4.08
CA VAL A 12 -22.43 -14.96 3.25
C VAL A 12 -21.22 -14.41 3.99
N LEU A 13 -21.35 -13.25 4.61
CA LEU A 13 -20.26 -12.55 5.31
C LEU A 13 -19.79 -13.34 6.55
N GLY A 14 -18.53 -13.11 6.95
CA GLY A 14 -17.94 -13.79 8.12
C GLY A 14 -17.59 -15.27 7.86
N LYS A 15 -17.84 -15.79 6.67
CA LYS A 15 -17.52 -17.17 6.28
C LYS A 15 -16.26 -17.21 5.43
N PRO A 16 -15.38 -18.23 5.60
CA PRO A 16 -14.21 -18.41 4.76
C PRO A 16 -14.65 -18.71 3.32
N THR A 17 -14.43 -17.76 2.43
CA THR A 17 -14.81 -17.86 1.01
C THR A 17 -13.55 -17.84 0.14
N PRO A 18 -13.33 -18.87 -0.71
CA PRO A 18 -12.23 -18.87 -1.68
C PRO A 18 -12.30 -17.69 -2.63
N LYS A 19 -11.15 -17.23 -3.11
CA LYS A 19 -11.11 -16.16 -4.12
C LYS A 19 -11.77 -16.62 -5.41
N LYS A 20 -12.62 -15.77 -5.98
CA LYS A 20 -13.32 -16.04 -7.25
C LYS A 20 -12.37 -16.22 -8.44
N ASP A 21 -11.24 -15.53 -8.42
CA ASP A 21 -10.21 -15.59 -9.46
C ASP A 21 -9.19 -16.74 -9.26
N ALA A 22 -9.26 -17.47 -8.15
CA ALA A 22 -8.32 -18.55 -7.85
C ALA A 22 -8.33 -19.70 -8.88
N PRO A 23 -9.49 -20.15 -9.38
CA PRO A 23 -9.52 -21.23 -10.40
C PRO A 23 -8.79 -20.84 -11.68
N GLN A 24 -8.99 -19.60 -12.19
CA GLN A 24 -8.32 -19.12 -13.40
C GLN A 24 -6.82 -19.01 -13.20
N LYS A 25 -6.37 -18.51 -12.05
CA LYS A 25 -4.95 -18.39 -11.70
C LYS A 25 -4.29 -19.75 -11.54
N ALA A 26 -4.92 -20.66 -10.82
CA ALA A 26 -4.41 -22.02 -10.61
C ALA A 26 -4.33 -22.85 -11.90
N ALA A 27 -5.25 -22.60 -12.84
CA ALA A 27 -5.29 -23.29 -14.13
C ALA A 27 -4.41 -22.62 -15.22
N GLY A 28 -3.67 -21.53 -14.89
CA GLY A 28 -2.89 -20.77 -15.87
C GLY A 28 -3.73 -20.07 -16.94
N ARG A 29 -4.98 -19.72 -16.63
CA ARG A 29 -5.93 -19.04 -17.55
C ARG A 29 -6.12 -17.57 -17.24
N ALA A 30 -5.48 -17.07 -16.18
CA ALA A 30 -5.50 -15.65 -15.84
C ALA A 30 -4.56 -14.92 -16.81
N GLU A 31 -5.11 -13.96 -17.54
CA GLU A 31 -4.37 -13.20 -18.56
C GLU A 31 -3.74 -11.96 -17.91
N TYR A 32 -2.42 -11.95 -17.78
CA TYR A 32 -1.62 -10.81 -17.31
C TYR A 32 -1.27 -9.90 -18.48
N ALA A 33 -0.67 -8.73 -18.19
CA ALA A 33 -0.35 -7.77 -19.26
C ALA A 33 0.65 -8.32 -20.28
N ASP A 34 1.57 -9.16 -19.85
CA ASP A 34 2.56 -9.82 -20.74
C ASP A 34 1.94 -10.93 -21.61
N ASP A 35 0.86 -11.57 -21.16
CA ASP A 35 0.16 -12.62 -21.92
C ASP A 35 -0.60 -12.06 -23.13
N ILE A 36 -0.89 -10.76 -23.17
CA ILE A 36 -1.66 -10.13 -24.25
C ILE A 36 -0.85 -10.23 -25.56
N SER A 37 -1.47 -10.79 -26.59
CA SER A 37 -0.95 -10.84 -27.93
C SER A 37 -1.98 -10.33 -28.94
N MET A 38 -1.55 -9.47 -29.86
CA MET A 38 -2.41 -8.87 -30.89
C MET A 38 -1.76 -9.01 -32.28
N PRO A 39 -2.56 -9.11 -33.34
CA PRO A 39 -2.02 -9.18 -34.70
C PRO A 39 -1.14 -7.96 -35.01
N GLY A 40 0.08 -8.23 -35.49
CA GLY A 40 1.02 -7.20 -35.88
C GLY A 40 1.63 -6.42 -34.72
N MET A 41 1.50 -6.88 -33.48
CA MET A 41 2.06 -6.23 -32.30
C MET A 41 3.59 -6.07 -32.40
N LEU A 42 4.08 -4.96 -31.88
CA LEU A 42 5.49 -4.62 -31.76
C LEU A 42 5.96 -4.76 -30.32
N HIS A 43 7.27 -4.96 -30.16
CA HIS A 43 7.92 -5.02 -28.85
C HIS A 43 8.69 -3.74 -28.59
N GLY A 44 8.51 -3.18 -27.39
CA GLY A 44 9.12 -1.93 -26.96
C GLY A 44 10.23 -2.15 -25.94
N LYS A 45 11.32 -1.39 -26.07
CA LYS A 45 12.41 -1.30 -25.08
C LYS A 45 12.78 0.15 -24.80
N LEU A 46 13.36 0.38 -23.62
CA LEU A 46 13.75 1.71 -23.14
C LEU A 46 15.26 1.84 -23.03
N LEU A 47 15.82 2.89 -23.64
CA LEU A 47 17.19 3.31 -23.37
C LEU A 47 17.26 4.03 -22.04
N ARG A 48 18.19 3.62 -21.18
CA ARG A 48 18.39 4.17 -19.84
C ARG A 48 19.73 4.88 -19.72
N SER A 49 19.75 5.97 -18.93
CA SER A 49 20.98 6.71 -18.67
C SER A 49 22.00 5.88 -17.88
N PRO A 50 23.27 5.84 -18.32
CA PRO A 50 24.36 5.27 -17.54
C PRO A 50 24.92 6.23 -16.48
N HIS A 51 24.41 7.48 -16.41
CA HIS A 51 24.88 8.51 -15.51
C HIS A 51 23.83 8.89 -14.47
N PRO A 52 24.22 9.12 -13.21
CA PRO A 52 23.31 9.55 -12.16
C PRO A 52 22.89 11.01 -12.28
N HIS A 53 23.67 11.84 -12.97
CA HIS A 53 23.35 13.23 -13.26
C HIS A 53 24.14 13.68 -14.49
N ALA A 54 23.44 14.04 -15.55
CA ALA A 54 24.08 14.52 -16.77
C ALA A 54 23.13 15.37 -17.59
N ARG A 55 23.65 16.34 -18.33
CA ARG A 55 22.93 17.03 -19.38
C ARG A 55 22.98 16.18 -20.65
N ILE A 56 21.87 16.02 -21.34
CA ILE A 56 21.78 15.39 -22.65
C ILE A 56 22.13 16.46 -23.69
N VAL A 57 23.30 16.29 -24.35
CA VAL A 57 23.77 17.21 -25.38
C VAL A 57 23.10 16.90 -26.72
N SER A 58 23.13 15.61 -27.10
CA SER A 58 22.51 15.13 -28.33
C SER A 58 22.06 13.66 -28.20
N ILE A 59 21.08 13.27 -29.02
CA ILE A 59 20.64 11.88 -29.17
C ILE A 59 20.59 11.59 -30.68
N ASP A 60 21.41 10.66 -31.16
CA ASP A 60 21.38 10.15 -32.53
C ASP A 60 20.73 8.76 -32.58
N VAL A 61 19.58 8.70 -33.21
CA VAL A 61 18.76 7.48 -33.38
C VAL A 61 18.90 6.86 -34.78
N SER A 62 19.74 7.44 -35.65
CA SER A 62 19.82 7.09 -37.08
C SER A 62 20.19 5.63 -37.33
N ARG A 63 21.15 5.09 -36.58
CA ARG A 63 21.58 3.68 -36.66
C ARG A 63 20.50 2.72 -36.19
N ALA A 64 19.81 3.06 -35.07
CA ALA A 64 18.70 2.26 -34.56
C ALA A 64 17.54 2.22 -35.55
N MET A 65 17.20 3.37 -36.15
CA MET A 65 16.14 3.47 -37.16
C MET A 65 16.48 2.70 -38.46
N ALA A 66 17.76 2.55 -38.81
CA ALA A 66 18.21 1.82 -40.00
C ALA A 66 18.20 0.29 -39.79
N LEU A 67 18.10 -0.21 -38.55
CA LEU A 67 18.09 -1.63 -38.25
C LEU A 67 16.84 -2.31 -38.83
N PRO A 68 16.97 -3.35 -39.66
CA PRO A 68 15.81 -4.07 -40.18
C PRO A 68 14.94 -4.63 -39.04
N GLY A 69 13.63 -4.36 -39.10
CA GLY A 69 12.70 -4.76 -38.04
C GLY A 69 12.31 -3.66 -37.09
N VAL A 70 13.08 -2.57 -36.91
CA VAL A 70 12.69 -1.39 -36.17
C VAL A 70 11.61 -0.62 -36.94
N ARG A 71 10.59 -0.15 -36.24
CA ARG A 71 9.44 0.58 -36.81
C ARG A 71 9.37 2.02 -36.37
N ALA A 72 9.79 2.32 -35.14
CA ALA A 72 9.90 3.69 -34.64
C ALA A 72 10.89 3.77 -33.46
N VAL A 73 11.51 4.94 -33.35
CA VAL A 73 12.27 5.35 -32.18
C VAL A 73 11.72 6.70 -31.73
N ILE A 74 11.60 6.89 -30.42
CA ILE A 74 11.17 8.15 -29.80
C ILE A 74 12.14 8.58 -28.70
N THR A 75 12.20 9.88 -28.48
CA THR A 75 12.99 10.55 -27.44
C THR A 75 12.09 11.46 -26.62
N GLY A 76 12.62 12.09 -25.58
CA GLY A 76 11.85 13.07 -24.79
C GLY A 76 11.29 14.23 -25.61
N ARG A 77 11.90 14.57 -26.76
CA ARG A 77 11.45 15.64 -27.66
C ARG A 77 10.22 15.28 -28.50
N ASP A 78 9.85 14.01 -28.55
CA ASP A 78 8.62 13.55 -29.21
C ASP A 78 7.37 13.76 -28.35
N PHE A 79 7.54 14.06 -27.06
CA PHE A 79 6.46 14.39 -26.13
C PHE A 79 6.25 15.92 -26.03
N PRO A 80 5.04 16.36 -25.57
CA PRO A 80 4.72 17.79 -25.42
C PRO A 80 5.56 18.55 -24.38
N GLY A 81 6.39 17.84 -23.59
CA GLY A 81 7.19 18.45 -22.53
C GLY A 81 6.38 18.76 -21.25
N VAL A 82 5.15 18.27 -21.15
CA VAL A 82 4.29 18.47 -19.99
C VAL A 82 4.68 17.50 -18.89
N ARG A 83 4.97 18.04 -17.71
CA ARG A 83 5.27 17.23 -16.51
C ARG A 83 4.01 16.64 -15.93
N TYR A 84 4.09 15.39 -15.51
CA TYR A 84 2.98 14.68 -14.88
C TYR A 84 3.27 14.30 -13.42
N GLY A 85 2.25 13.89 -12.69
CA GLY A 85 2.30 13.46 -11.30
C GLY A 85 0.90 13.40 -10.69
N ASN A 86 0.77 12.78 -9.53
CA ASN A 86 -0.53 12.57 -8.87
C ASN A 86 -1.17 13.87 -8.33
N LEU A 87 -0.35 14.76 -7.80
CA LEU A 87 -0.78 16.03 -7.21
C LEU A 87 -0.09 17.19 -7.93
N PRO A 88 -0.69 18.39 -7.96
CA PRO A 88 -0.08 19.54 -8.64
C PRO A 88 1.37 19.83 -8.21
N GLN A 89 1.65 19.72 -6.92
CA GLN A 89 2.99 19.96 -6.34
C GLN A 89 3.99 18.84 -6.60
N THR A 90 3.55 17.66 -7.07
CA THR A 90 4.41 16.50 -7.40
C THR A 90 4.54 16.27 -8.90
N ARG A 91 4.19 17.26 -9.73
CA ARG A 91 4.34 17.20 -11.19
C ARG A 91 5.76 17.58 -11.59
N ASP A 92 6.69 16.70 -11.38
CA ASP A 92 8.11 16.93 -11.66
C ASP A 92 8.69 15.94 -12.69
N TYR A 93 7.95 14.90 -13.06
CA TYR A 93 8.42 13.82 -13.93
C TYR A 93 7.98 14.01 -15.38
N LEU A 94 8.84 13.62 -16.33
CA LEU A 94 8.56 13.58 -17.78
C LEU A 94 8.50 12.13 -18.25
N PRO A 95 7.75 11.81 -19.34
CA PRO A 95 7.72 10.47 -19.91
C PRO A 95 9.11 9.93 -20.33
N LEU A 96 9.97 10.79 -20.88
CA LEU A 96 11.38 10.53 -21.14
C LEU A 96 12.17 11.80 -20.82
N ALA A 97 13.42 11.67 -20.39
CA ALA A 97 14.29 12.80 -20.13
C ALA A 97 14.52 13.61 -21.41
N ILE A 98 14.41 14.95 -21.33
CA ILE A 98 14.61 15.86 -22.48
C ILE A 98 16.01 16.46 -22.46
N ASP A 99 16.36 17.17 -21.38
CA ASP A 99 17.60 17.94 -21.29
C ASP A 99 18.56 17.43 -20.20
N THR A 100 18.05 16.76 -19.18
CA THR A 100 18.85 16.36 -18.01
C THR A 100 18.34 15.05 -17.45
N VAL A 101 19.25 14.12 -17.21
CA VAL A 101 19.00 12.91 -16.43
C VAL A 101 19.42 13.15 -14.99
N ARG A 102 18.65 12.61 -14.03
CA ARG A 102 18.78 12.88 -12.58
C ARG A 102 19.05 11.68 -11.72
N TYR A 103 18.93 10.47 -12.28
CA TYR A 103 19.33 9.24 -11.61
C TYR A 103 19.82 8.21 -12.61
N LEU A 104 20.67 7.29 -12.17
CA LEU A 104 21.18 6.19 -12.97
C LEU A 104 20.03 5.23 -13.31
N GLY A 105 19.80 5.02 -14.61
CA GLY A 105 18.68 4.20 -15.11
C GLY A 105 17.45 5.02 -15.55
N GLU A 106 17.50 6.36 -15.53
CA GLU A 106 16.43 7.21 -16.05
C GLU A 106 16.23 7.02 -17.56
N GLU A 107 14.98 7.00 -17.99
CA GLU A 107 14.59 6.71 -19.36
C GLU A 107 14.84 7.89 -20.29
N VAL A 108 15.55 7.65 -21.41
CA VAL A 108 16.00 8.68 -22.37
C VAL A 108 15.37 8.52 -23.75
N ALA A 109 15.21 7.29 -24.23
CA ALA A 109 14.61 6.97 -25.51
C ALA A 109 13.84 5.66 -25.44
N ALA A 110 12.99 5.42 -26.45
CA ALA A 110 12.27 4.14 -26.57
C ALA A 110 12.23 3.69 -28.04
N VAL A 111 12.29 2.38 -28.25
CA VAL A 111 12.21 1.73 -29.56
C VAL A 111 10.95 0.86 -29.63
N ALA A 112 10.38 0.73 -30.84
CA ALA A 112 9.42 -0.32 -31.16
C ALA A 112 9.93 -1.13 -32.37
N ALA A 113 10.05 -2.45 -32.20
CA ALA A 113 10.53 -3.36 -33.23
C ALA A 113 9.62 -4.59 -33.38
N VAL A 114 9.87 -5.40 -34.40
CA VAL A 114 9.04 -6.57 -34.74
C VAL A 114 9.13 -7.69 -33.72
N ASP A 115 10.19 -7.76 -32.98
CA ASP A 115 10.43 -8.70 -31.87
C ASP A 115 11.30 -8.04 -30.79
N GLU A 116 11.47 -8.74 -29.67
CA GLU A 116 12.17 -8.24 -28.50
C GLU A 116 13.67 -8.13 -28.73
N ASP A 117 14.29 -9.12 -29.39
CA ASP A 117 15.71 -9.14 -29.67
C ASP A 117 16.12 -7.97 -30.58
N THR A 118 15.34 -7.70 -31.64
CA THR A 118 15.54 -6.53 -32.51
C THR A 118 15.40 -5.22 -31.73
N ALA A 119 14.47 -5.13 -30.78
CA ALA A 119 14.30 -3.93 -29.96
C ALA A 119 15.48 -3.72 -29.00
N GLU A 120 16.06 -4.78 -28.44
CA GLU A 120 17.25 -4.73 -27.58
C GLU A 120 18.49 -4.31 -28.39
N GLU A 121 18.74 -4.94 -29.57
CA GLU A 121 19.82 -4.52 -30.45
C GLU A 121 19.68 -3.05 -30.86
N ALA A 122 18.47 -2.60 -31.15
CA ALA A 122 18.24 -1.22 -31.55
C ALA A 122 18.56 -0.21 -30.42
N ILE A 123 18.27 -0.54 -29.16
CA ILE A 123 18.63 0.31 -28.02
C ILE A 123 20.13 0.55 -27.94
N ASP A 124 20.96 -0.48 -28.18
CA ASP A 124 22.42 -0.39 -28.16
C ASP A 124 23.00 0.45 -29.32
N LEU A 125 22.24 0.63 -30.40
CA LEU A 125 22.63 1.45 -31.54
C LEU A 125 22.31 2.94 -31.37
N ILE A 126 21.52 3.34 -30.36
CA ILE A 126 21.24 4.76 -30.07
C ILE A 126 22.46 5.37 -29.40
N GLN A 127 22.95 6.46 -29.97
CA GLN A 127 24.07 7.21 -29.41
C GLN A 127 23.59 8.43 -28.67
N VAL A 128 23.98 8.56 -27.38
CA VAL A 128 23.67 9.74 -26.58
C VAL A 128 24.97 10.38 -26.12
N GLU A 129 25.10 11.67 -26.39
CA GLU A 129 26.20 12.48 -25.89
C GLU A 129 25.77 13.12 -24.57
N TYR A 130 26.53 12.87 -23.51
CA TYR A 130 26.26 13.40 -22.18
C TYR A 130 27.36 14.35 -21.72
N GLU A 131 26.97 15.43 -21.09
CA GLU A 131 27.85 16.22 -20.23
C GLU A 131 27.55 15.84 -18.77
N VAL A 132 28.49 15.12 -18.15
CA VAL A 132 28.33 14.62 -16.79
C VAL A 132 28.37 15.77 -15.80
N LEU A 133 27.40 15.80 -14.89
CA LEU A 133 27.23 16.81 -13.84
C LEU A 133 27.58 16.22 -12.49
N ALA A 134 27.88 17.10 -11.50
CA ALA A 134 28.04 16.68 -10.13
C ALA A 134 26.74 16.06 -9.58
N ALA A 135 26.87 14.99 -8.79
CA ALA A 135 25.74 14.26 -8.22
C ALA A 135 25.84 14.20 -6.70
N THR A 136 24.69 14.09 -6.04
CA THR A 136 24.61 13.91 -4.57
C THR A 136 23.65 12.78 -4.23
N PHE A 137 24.02 11.91 -3.29
CA PHE A 137 23.27 10.69 -2.95
C PHE A 137 22.80 10.66 -1.49
N ASP A 138 23.46 11.45 -0.62
CA ASP A 138 23.06 11.60 0.79
C ASP A 138 22.17 12.84 0.94
N PRO A 139 21.02 12.75 1.63
CA PRO A 139 20.09 13.87 1.79
C PRO A 139 20.66 15.02 2.63
N GLU A 140 21.55 14.77 3.60
CA GLU A 140 22.18 15.83 4.39
C GLU A 140 23.19 16.62 3.52
N GLU A 141 23.94 15.92 2.66
CA GLU A 141 24.85 16.56 1.71
C GLU A 141 24.10 17.36 0.65
N ALA A 142 22.95 16.84 0.19
CA ALA A 142 22.10 17.50 -0.82
C ALA A 142 21.50 18.81 -0.33
N MET A 143 21.32 18.99 0.97
CA MET A 143 20.78 20.22 1.58
C MET A 143 21.84 21.30 1.81
N LYS A 144 23.13 20.97 1.72
CA LYS A 144 24.22 21.92 1.99
C LYS A 144 24.26 23.05 0.95
N PRO A 145 24.64 24.27 1.34
CA PRO A 145 24.93 25.35 0.39
C PRO A 145 25.95 24.91 -0.66
N GLY A 146 25.63 25.15 -1.95
CA GLY A 146 26.52 24.76 -3.06
C GLY A 146 26.33 23.32 -3.55
N ALA A 147 25.47 22.50 -2.95
CA ALA A 147 25.13 21.20 -3.48
C ALA A 147 24.45 21.30 -4.86
N PRO A 148 24.65 20.30 -5.74
CA PRO A 148 23.96 20.26 -7.04
C PRO A 148 22.44 20.38 -6.88
N GLN A 149 21.81 21.32 -7.59
CA GLN A 149 20.39 21.57 -7.53
C GLN A 149 19.68 20.68 -8.58
N LEU A 150 18.86 19.72 -8.14
CA LEU A 150 18.19 18.77 -9.05
C LEU A 150 16.95 19.39 -9.74
N HIS A 151 16.20 20.18 -9.00
CA HIS A 151 14.98 20.86 -9.50
C HIS A 151 15.03 22.33 -9.08
N GLY A 152 14.99 23.23 -10.06
CA GLY A 152 15.14 24.67 -9.83
C GLY A 152 14.08 25.29 -8.90
N GLN A 153 12.91 24.66 -8.80
CA GLN A 153 11.82 25.13 -7.92
C GLN A 153 11.94 24.64 -6.45
N SER A 154 12.96 23.84 -6.11
CA SER A 154 13.10 23.21 -4.79
C SER A 154 14.43 23.61 -4.11
N PRO A 155 14.55 24.84 -3.57
CA PRO A 155 15.78 25.32 -2.93
C PRO A 155 16.28 24.35 -1.86
N GLY A 156 17.60 24.11 -1.81
CA GLY A 156 18.23 23.13 -0.90
C GLY A 156 17.80 21.69 -1.17
N ASN A 157 17.28 21.40 -2.40
CA ASN A 157 16.77 20.09 -2.79
C ASN A 157 15.60 19.58 -1.91
N ILE A 158 14.94 20.43 -1.13
CA ILE A 158 13.79 20.03 -0.31
C ILE A 158 12.58 19.86 -1.22
N SER A 159 12.13 18.62 -1.41
CA SER A 159 10.97 18.29 -2.25
C SER A 159 9.63 18.42 -1.50
N ALA A 160 9.66 18.26 -0.18
CA ALA A 160 8.52 18.48 0.69
C ALA A 160 9.01 18.72 2.13
N HIS A 161 8.28 19.57 2.83
CA HIS A 161 8.44 19.85 4.26
C HIS A 161 7.09 19.64 4.95
N THR A 162 7.11 19.06 6.15
CA THR A 162 5.93 18.92 7.01
C THR A 162 6.30 19.22 8.44
N GLU A 163 5.51 20.08 9.08
CA GLU A 163 5.62 20.35 10.50
C GLU A 163 4.25 20.24 11.14
N SER A 164 4.18 19.64 12.34
CA SER A 164 2.97 19.64 13.15
C SER A 164 3.31 19.78 14.63
N HIS A 165 2.48 20.52 15.38
CA HIS A 165 2.70 20.82 16.77
C HIS A 165 1.37 20.75 17.53
N PHE A 166 1.35 19.97 18.61
CA PHE A 166 0.19 19.78 19.47
C PHE A 166 0.60 19.90 20.93
N GLY A 167 -0.18 20.64 21.73
CA GLY A 167 0.10 20.86 23.14
C GLY A 167 1.31 21.75 23.41
N ASP A 168 1.84 21.70 24.63
CA ASP A 168 3.06 22.42 25.07
C ASP A 168 4.18 21.42 25.32
N VAL A 169 4.98 21.19 24.28
CA VAL A 169 6.01 20.16 24.28
C VAL A 169 7.15 20.49 25.26
N GLU A 170 7.56 21.76 25.34
CA GLU A 170 8.69 22.18 26.19
C GLU A 170 8.30 22.09 27.68
N ALA A 171 7.11 22.57 28.04
CA ALA A 171 6.59 22.46 29.41
C ALA A 171 6.40 20.98 29.81
N ALA A 172 5.96 20.13 28.89
CA ALA A 172 5.77 18.71 29.14
C ALA A 172 7.12 17.97 29.31
N PHE A 173 8.16 18.30 28.55
CA PHE A 173 9.51 17.76 28.79
C PHE A 173 10.09 18.21 30.13
N ALA A 174 9.83 19.46 30.53
CA ALA A 174 10.30 19.97 31.83
C ALA A 174 9.62 19.26 33.04
N GLN A 175 8.44 18.68 32.83
CA GLN A 175 7.69 17.92 33.84
C GLN A 175 7.98 16.41 33.80
N ALA A 176 8.70 15.92 32.80
CA ALA A 176 8.97 14.50 32.64
C ALA A 176 9.96 14.01 33.71
N ASP A 177 9.65 12.90 34.35
CA ASP A 177 10.55 12.20 35.28
C ASP A 177 11.71 11.50 34.55
N TYR A 178 11.49 11.10 33.31
CA TYR A 178 12.46 10.45 32.45
C TYR A 178 12.34 10.94 31.01
N VAL A 179 13.46 11.27 30.40
CA VAL A 179 13.55 11.71 29.00
C VAL A 179 14.57 10.85 28.29
N ARG A 180 14.17 10.31 27.13
CA ARG A 180 15.04 9.53 26.28
C ARG A 180 15.04 10.10 24.87
N GLU A 181 16.24 10.16 24.26
CA GLU A 181 16.44 10.57 22.87
C GLU A 181 17.28 9.51 22.16
N ASP A 182 16.77 9.02 21.01
CA ASP A 182 17.43 8.02 20.20
C ASP A 182 17.41 8.39 18.72
N PHE A 183 18.39 7.88 17.99
CA PHE A 183 18.49 7.98 16.54
C PHE A 183 18.23 6.61 15.92
N PHE A 184 17.37 6.58 14.87
CA PHE A 184 17.06 5.39 14.10
C PHE A 184 17.28 5.63 12.61
N GLU A 185 17.67 4.56 11.91
CA GLU A 185 17.87 4.61 10.46
C GLU A 185 17.23 3.40 9.77
N THR A 186 16.56 3.65 8.64
CA THR A 186 15.96 2.60 7.83
C THR A 186 16.53 2.60 6.40
N GLN A 187 16.62 1.41 5.81
CA GLN A 187 17.17 1.19 4.47
C GLN A 187 16.13 1.39 3.36
N PRO A 188 16.55 1.52 2.09
CA PRO A 188 15.67 1.43 0.93
C PRO A 188 15.24 -0.01 0.69
N VAL A 189 13.95 -0.21 0.42
CA VAL A 189 13.34 -1.53 0.17
C VAL A 189 12.46 -1.48 -1.07
N LYS A 190 12.51 -2.52 -1.90
CA LYS A 190 11.65 -2.71 -3.08
C LYS A 190 10.41 -3.54 -2.77
N GLN A 191 9.39 -3.46 -3.64
CA GLN A 191 8.11 -4.13 -3.45
C GLN A 191 8.18 -5.67 -3.56
N GLY A 192 9.15 -6.19 -4.28
CA GLY A 192 9.37 -7.63 -4.44
C GLY A 192 8.21 -8.40 -5.08
N MET A 193 7.45 -7.77 -5.97
CA MET A 193 6.34 -8.40 -6.69
C MET A 193 6.86 -9.40 -7.72
N LEU A 194 6.11 -10.51 -7.94
CA LEU A 194 6.49 -11.54 -8.91
C LEU A 194 6.27 -11.09 -10.36
N GLU A 195 5.16 -10.36 -10.63
CA GLU A 195 4.91 -9.80 -11.95
C GLU A 195 5.71 -8.51 -12.13
N PRO A 196 6.62 -8.42 -13.13
CA PRO A 196 7.26 -7.18 -13.52
C PRO A 196 6.24 -6.15 -14.01
N HIS A 197 6.69 -4.94 -14.29
CA HIS A 197 5.83 -3.97 -14.98
C HIS A 197 5.67 -4.36 -16.42
N ALA A 198 4.42 -4.41 -16.91
CA ALA A 198 4.06 -4.70 -18.28
C ALA A 198 2.87 -3.88 -18.74
N CYS A 199 2.86 -3.52 -20.02
CA CYS A 199 1.72 -2.84 -20.65
C CYS A 199 1.68 -3.10 -22.16
N VAL A 200 0.46 -2.95 -22.73
CA VAL A 200 0.25 -2.92 -24.18
C VAL A 200 -0.50 -1.64 -24.52
N GLY A 201 0.07 -0.82 -25.40
CA GLY A 201 -0.53 0.39 -25.91
C GLY A 201 -1.09 0.19 -27.33
N LEU A 202 -2.27 0.73 -27.57
CA LEU A 202 -2.91 0.79 -28.89
C LEU A 202 -3.44 2.19 -29.14
N TRP A 203 -3.28 2.67 -30.37
CA TRP A 203 -3.89 3.91 -30.84
C TRP A 203 -4.71 3.60 -32.09
N ASP A 204 -6.03 3.74 -31.99
CA ASP A 204 -6.91 3.38 -33.09
C ASP A 204 -7.05 4.48 -34.15
N SER A 205 -7.69 4.12 -35.27
CA SER A 205 -7.94 5.05 -36.38
C SER A 205 -8.91 6.19 -36.06
N PHE A 206 -9.64 6.12 -34.94
CA PHE A 206 -10.55 7.16 -34.46
C PHE A 206 -9.85 8.15 -33.52
N GLY A 207 -8.52 7.97 -33.27
CA GLY A 207 -7.73 8.81 -32.36
C GLY A 207 -7.87 8.45 -30.89
N LYS A 208 -8.38 7.25 -30.55
CA LYS A 208 -8.50 6.77 -29.19
C LYS A 208 -7.28 5.94 -28.80
N ALA A 209 -6.74 6.23 -27.62
CA ALA A 209 -5.64 5.52 -27.02
C ALA A 209 -6.15 4.51 -26.00
N THR A 210 -5.77 3.24 -26.13
CA THR A 210 -6.07 2.19 -25.13
C THR A 210 -4.78 1.64 -24.56
N LEU A 211 -4.70 1.58 -23.22
CA LEU A 211 -3.61 0.97 -22.48
C LEU A 211 -4.14 -0.20 -21.65
N TRP A 212 -3.67 -1.42 -21.93
CA TRP A 212 -3.80 -2.57 -21.03
C TRP A 212 -2.58 -2.59 -20.12
N SER A 213 -2.77 -2.62 -18.81
CA SER A 213 -1.65 -2.54 -17.87
C SER A 213 -1.97 -3.13 -16.50
N CYS A 214 -0.94 -3.65 -15.84
CA CYS A 214 -1.02 -4.25 -14.51
C CYS A 214 -1.05 -3.17 -13.39
N LYS A 215 -1.93 -2.18 -13.52
CA LYS A 215 -2.00 -1.04 -12.59
C LYS A 215 -3.05 -1.24 -11.50
N MET A 216 -2.74 -0.76 -10.30
CA MET A 216 -3.64 -0.78 -9.15
C MET A 216 -4.52 0.47 -9.04
N SER A 217 -4.27 1.49 -9.86
CA SER A 217 -5.01 2.76 -9.89
C SER A 217 -5.24 3.23 -11.33
N PRO A 218 -6.08 2.51 -12.14
CA PRO A 218 -6.28 2.82 -13.55
C PRO A 218 -6.68 4.28 -13.82
N TYR A 219 -7.54 4.86 -12.97
CA TYR A 219 -7.98 6.26 -13.13
C TYR A 219 -6.90 7.28 -12.80
N ALA A 220 -5.96 6.98 -11.89
CA ALA A 220 -4.81 7.84 -11.65
C ALA A 220 -3.88 7.82 -12.87
N VAL A 221 -3.63 6.62 -13.41
CA VAL A 221 -2.85 6.42 -14.65
C VAL A 221 -3.51 7.14 -15.83
N TRP A 222 -4.82 6.96 -16.01
CA TRP A 222 -5.61 7.62 -17.05
C TRP A 222 -5.43 9.16 -17.03
N ARG A 223 -5.52 9.80 -15.85
CA ARG A 223 -5.31 11.23 -15.71
C ARG A 223 -3.87 11.66 -16.02
N GLN A 224 -2.90 10.89 -15.58
CA GLN A 224 -1.48 11.18 -15.81
C GLN A 224 -1.12 11.03 -17.30
N LEU A 225 -1.64 9.99 -17.96
CA LEU A 225 -1.46 9.81 -19.41
C LEU A 225 -2.07 10.98 -20.21
N ALA A 226 -3.29 11.39 -19.85
CA ALA A 226 -3.93 12.56 -20.48
C ALA A 226 -3.06 13.81 -20.35
N MET A 227 -2.47 14.02 -19.17
CA MET A 227 -1.59 15.16 -18.89
C MET A 227 -0.27 15.07 -19.67
N GLY A 228 0.48 13.98 -19.54
CA GLY A 228 1.82 13.86 -20.14
C GLY A 228 1.81 13.73 -21.68
N LEU A 229 0.69 13.26 -22.27
CA LEU A 229 0.47 13.22 -23.71
C LEU A 229 -0.22 14.49 -24.25
N ASP A 230 -0.69 15.37 -23.37
CA ASP A 230 -1.48 16.59 -23.70
C ASP A 230 -2.68 16.28 -24.61
N ILE A 231 -3.48 15.30 -24.22
CA ILE A 231 -4.69 14.89 -24.93
C ILE A 231 -5.91 14.86 -23.99
N LYS A 232 -7.10 14.89 -24.59
CA LYS A 232 -8.35 14.87 -23.81
C LYS A 232 -8.47 13.56 -23.04
N PRO A 233 -8.83 13.59 -21.75
CA PRO A 233 -9.06 12.38 -20.98
C PRO A 233 -10.05 11.40 -21.61
N GLY A 234 -11.12 11.90 -22.28
CA GLY A 234 -12.09 11.07 -23.00
C GLY A 234 -11.53 10.34 -24.23
N ASP A 235 -10.30 10.61 -24.64
CA ASP A 235 -9.63 9.93 -25.75
C ASP A 235 -8.69 8.82 -25.26
N ILE A 236 -8.63 8.60 -23.94
CA ILE A 236 -7.83 7.53 -23.30
C ILE A 236 -8.73 6.52 -22.62
N ARG A 237 -8.40 5.25 -22.77
CA ARG A 237 -8.97 4.12 -22.08
C ARG A 237 -7.84 3.34 -21.39
N VAL A 238 -7.97 3.08 -20.11
CA VAL A 238 -7.06 2.22 -19.34
C VAL A 238 -7.84 0.99 -18.89
N VAL A 239 -7.36 -0.18 -19.28
CA VAL A 239 -7.98 -1.48 -19.00
C VAL A 239 -7.08 -2.27 -18.05
N GLN A 240 -7.64 -2.70 -16.94
CA GLN A 240 -6.93 -3.55 -15.99
C GLN A 240 -6.78 -4.97 -16.52
N THR A 241 -5.57 -5.51 -16.46
CA THR A 241 -5.27 -6.95 -16.59
C THR A 241 -5.32 -7.64 -15.23
N TYR A 242 -5.04 -8.94 -15.13
CA TYR A 242 -4.67 -9.52 -13.85
C TYR A 242 -3.39 -8.85 -13.34
N VAL A 243 -3.22 -8.78 -12.01
CA VAL A 243 -2.08 -8.13 -11.38
C VAL A 243 -1.37 -9.11 -10.45
N GLY A 244 -0.13 -9.42 -10.75
CA GLY A 244 0.74 -10.36 -10.02
C GLY A 244 1.48 -9.71 -8.86
N GLY A 245 0.74 -9.02 -7.97
CA GLY A 245 1.24 -8.25 -6.85
C GLY A 245 1.37 -6.76 -7.17
N GLY A 246 0.97 -5.92 -6.23
CA GLY A 246 1.03 -4.46 -6.34
C GLY A 246 1.97 -3.86 -5.30
N PHE A 247 1.58 -3.94 -4.03
CA PHE A 247 2.28 -3.39 -2.86
C PHE A 247 2.57 -1.88 -2.96
N SER A 248 1.92 -1.16 -3.88
CA SER A 248 2.14 0.23 -4.31
C SER A 248 3.27 0.40 -5.34
N GLY A 249 4.03 1.48 -5.28
CA GLY A 249 5.11 1.74 -6.24
C GLY A 249 4.61 2.05 -7.65
N GLY A 250 5.35 1.62 -8.67
CA GLY A 250 5.07 1.90 -10.08
C GLY A 250 3.74 1.39 -10.61
N LYS A 251 3.08 0.45 -9.90
CA LYS A 251 1.73 0.01 -10.27
C LYS A 251 0.63 0.99 -9.82
N GLN A 252 0.95 1.98 -8.99
CA GLN A 252 0.01 3.02 -8.56
C GLN A 252 0.00 4.25 -9.49
N GLU A 253 1.03 4.45 -10.29
CA GLU A 253 1.26 5.63 -11.12
C GLU A 253 1.51 5.24 -12.57
N ALA A 254 1.37 6.20 -13.51
CA ALA A 254 1.86 6.02 -14.87
C ALA A 254 3.39 6.00 -14.86
N MET A 255 3.96 5.12 -15.64
CA MET A 255 5.40 4.97 -15.82
C MET A 255 5.80 5.38 -17.24
N PRO A 256 7.08 5.72 -17.48
CA PRO A 256 7.58 6.04 -18.82
C PRO A 256 7.15 5.05 -19.91
N MET A 257 7.18 3.76 -19.63
CA MET A 257 6.76 2.71 -20.56
C MET A 257 5.29 2.85 -21.02
N ASP A 258 4.39 3.29 -20.13
CA ASP A 258 2.97 3.44 -20.44
C ASP A 258 2.75 4.55 -21.50
N PHE A 259 3.47 5.68 -21.37
CA PHE A 259 3.47 6.77 -22.33
C PHE A 259 4.12 6.36 -23.66
N CYS A 260 5.28 5.69 -23.59
CA CYS A 260 6.03 5.22 -24.76
C CYS A 260 5.20 4.22 -25.57
N ALA A 261 4.52 3.27 -24.91
CA ALA A 261 3.66 2.30 -25.58
C ALA A 261 2.56 2.99 -26.42
N LEU A 262 1.91 3.99 -25.86
CA LEU A 262 0.86 4.74 -26.56
C LEU A 262 1.43 5.61 -27.68
N LEU A 263 2.54 6.33 -27.46
CA LEU A 263 3.11 7.21 -28.48
C LEU A 263 3.70 6.43 -29.65
N LEU A 264 4.40 5.31 -29.38
CA LEU A 264 4.92 4.42 -30.40
C LEU A 264 3.78 3.73 -31.17
N ALA A 265 2.69 3.33 -30.48
CA ALA A 265 1.50 2.82 -31.15
C ALA A 265 0.88 3.84 -32.10
N LYS A 266 0.81 5.12 -31.69
CA LYS A 266 0.36 6.22 -32.56
C LYS A 266 1.23 6.39 -33.79
N LYS A 267 2.58 6.35 -33.63
CA LYS A 267 3.53 6.54 -34.74
C LYS A 267 3.54 5.38 -35.74
N THR A 268 3.34 4.16 -35.24
CA THR A 268 3.44 2.95 -36.08
C THR A 268 2.10 2.44 -36.60
N GLY A 269 0.98 2.89 -36.02
CA GLY A 269 -0.36 2.35 -36.31
C GLY A 269 -0.52 0.89 -35.86
N ARG A 270 0.31 0.40 -34.95
CA ARG A 270 0.34 -1.00 -34.47
C ARG A 270 0.35 -1.04 -32.94
N PRO A 271 -0.19 -2.10 -32.32
CA PRO A 271 -0.06 -2.26 -30.87
C PRO A 271 1.42 -2.37 -30.47
N VAL A 272 1.79 -1.84 -29.31
CA VAL A 272 3.17 -1.90 -28.79
C VAL A 272 3.14 -2.41 -27.37
N LYS A 273 3.87 -3.52 -27.11
CA LYS A 273 4.03 -4.14 -25.80
C LYS A 273 5.37 -3.72 -25.18
N PHE A 274 5.36 -3.36 -23.91
CA PHE A 274 6.54 -3.22 -23.05
C PHE A 274 6.46 -4.19 -21.88
N VAL A 275 7.57 -4.86 -21.60
CA VAL A 275 7.74 -5.71 -20.43
C VAL A 275 9.12 -5.40 -19.84
N HIS A 276 9.14 -5.02 -18.55
CA HIS A 276 10.40 -4.85 -17.83
C HIS A 276 10.94 -6.21 -17.38
N THR A 277 12.26 -6.35 -17.39
CA THR A 277 12.90 -7.44 -16.65
C THR A 277 12.82 -7.17 -15.14
N MET A 278 13.05 -8.19 -14.32
CA MET A 278 13.10 -7.99 -12.86
C MET A 278 14.28 -7.10 -12.46
N GLU A 279 15.38 -7.15 -13.18
CA GLU A 279 16.51 -6.24 -12.97
C GLU A 279 16.10 -4.79 -13.20
N GLU A 280 15.41 -4.47 -14.29
CA GLU A 280 14.86 -3.14 -14.55
C GLU A 280 13.93 -2.70 -13.41
N VAL A 281 13.02 -3.57 -12.94
CA VAL A 281 12.13 -3.26 -11.81
C VAL A 281 12.93 -2.89 -10.55
N LEU A 282 14.06 -3.53 -10.28
CA LEU A 282 14.87 -3.26 -9.09
C LEU A 282 15.68 -1.97 -9.20
N ILE A 283 16.14 -1.58 -10.42
CA ILE A 283 16.94 -0.37 -10.61
C ILE A 283 16.13 0.91 -10.77
N ILE A 284 14.91 0.86 -11.33
CA ILE A 284 14.05 2.04 -11.45
C ILE A 284 13.50 2.49 -10.10
N GLY A 285 12.95 3.69 -10.02
CA GLY A 285 12.40 4.28 -8.81
C GLY A 285 11.31 3.47 -8.08
N HIS A 286 10.48 4.14 -7.29
CA HIS A 286 9.38 3.57 -6.51
C HIS A 286 9.82 2.57 -5.44
N MET A 287 10.74 2.95 -4.59
CA MET A 287 11.15 2.17 -3.41
C MET A 287 10.63 2.82 -2.13
N ARG A 288 10.66 2.09 -0.99
CA ARG A 288 10.42 2.65 0.34
C ARG A 288 11.51 3.67 0.65
N HIS A 289 11.12 4.82 1.21
CA HIS A 289 12.06 5.87 1.62
C HIS A 289 13.07 5.36 2.65
N PRO A 290 14.39 5.47 2.43
CA PRO A 290 15.35 5.43 3.53
C PRO A 290 15.14 6.66 4.41
N MET A 291 15.16 6.48 5.73
CA MET A 291 14.85 7.53 6.70
C MET A 291 15.87 7.59 7.81
N LYS A 292 16.23 8.80 8.23
CA LYS A 292 16.93 9.13 9.47
C LYS A 292 15.89 9.72 10.42
N ILE A 293 15.73 9.15 11.60
CA ILE A 293 14.66 9.49 12.56
C ILE A 293 15.30 9.78 13.91
N TRP A 294 15.14 11.00 14.42
CA TRP A 294 15.48 11.39 15.78
C TRP A 294 14.20 11.44 16.59
N LEU A 295 14.13 10.65 17.63
CA LEU A 295 12.95 10.52 18.48
C LEU A 295 13.32 10.81 19.92
N LYS A 296 12.70 11.85 20.49
CA LYS A 296 12.79 12.21 21.90
C LYS A 296 11.45 12.01 22.55
N THR A 297 11.40 11.25 23.65
CA THR A 297 10.17 10.96 24.41
C THR A 297 10.37 11.26 25.89
N GLY A 298 9.45 12.02 26.48
CA GLY A 298 9.39 12.32 27.92
C GLY A 298 8.25 11.53 28.57
N THR A 299 8.53 10.88 29.71
CA THR A 299 7.55 10.07 30.46
C THR A 299 7.57 10.39 31.93
N THR A 300 6.49 10.05 32.63
CA THR A 300 6.45 9.92 34.08
C THR A 300 7.15 8.64 34.52
N ARG A 301 7.47 8.48 35.81
CA ARG A 301 8.08 7.25 36.36
C ARG A 301 7.22 6.01 36.17
N ASP A 302 5.90 6.17 36.13
CA ASP A 302 4.99 5.06 35.85
C ASP A 302 4.80 4.81 34.34
N GLY A 303 5.55 5.49 33.46
CA GLY A 303 5.62 5.23 32.04
C GLY A 303 4.53 5.91 31.21
N ARG A 304 3.81 6.90 31.70
CA ARG A 304 2.89 7.71 30.89
C ARG A 304 3.68 8.66 30.01
N ILE A 305 3.40 8.66 28.72
CA ILE A 305 4.01 9.57 27.76
C ILE A 305 3.43 10.98 27.98
N LEU A 306 4.31 11.94 28.22
CA LEU A 306 3.94 13.35 28.37
C LEU A 306 4.22 14.15 27.09
N ALA A 307 5.34 13.89 26.43
CA ALA A 307 5.72 14.60 25.22
C ALA A 307 6.53 13.72 24.27
N GLN A 308 6.43 14.03 22.99
CA GLN A 308 7.33 13.52 21.95
C GLN A 308 7.82 14.65 21.03
N HIS A 309 9.09 14.60 20.65
CA HIS A 309 9.65 15.40 19.59
C HIS A 309 10.30 14.47 18.55
N VAL A 310 9.88 14.59 17.31
CA VAL A 310 10.32 13.74 16.20
C VAL A 310 10.90 14.61 15.10
N LYS A 311 12.11 14.31 14.68
CA LYS A 311 12.69 14.86 13.45
C LYS A 311 12.89 13.74 12.46
N LEU A 312 12.53 13.96 11.22
CA LEU A 312 12.59 12.99 10.13
C LEU A 312 13.29 13.60 8.92
N LEU A 313 14.31 12.91 8.42
CA LEU A 313 14.93 13.22 7.15
C LEU A 313 14.76 12.02 6.21
N ALA A 314 14.00 12.20 5.12
CA ALA A 314 13.72 11.18 4.15
C ALA A 314 14.49 11.42 2.85
N ASN A 315 15.25 10.42 2.40
CA ASN A 315 15.85 10.45 1.07
C ASN A 315 14.77 10.19 0.03
N GLY A 316 14.43 11.18 -0.77
CA GLY A 316 13.37 11.13 -1.76
C GLY A 316 13.78 10.56 -3.11
N GLY A 317 15.09 10.53 -3.41
CA GLY A 317 15.58 10.28 -4.75
C GLY A 317 15.25 11.41 -5.72
N ALA A 318 15.33 11.14 -7.02
CA ALA A 318 15.32 12.15 -8.07
C ALA A 318 13.95 12.82 -8.34
N TYR A 319 12.85 12.21 -7.93
CA TYR A 319 11.49 12.67 -8.25
C TYR A 319 10.53 12.54 -7.08
N SER A 320 9.44 13.31 -7.10
CA SER A 320 8.49 13.41 -5.99
C SER A 320 7.60 12.19 -5.80
N SER A 321 7.05 11.63 -6.88
CA SER A 321 5.99 10.62 -6.78
C SER A 321 4.88 11.11 -5.81
N ILE A 322 4.50 10.31 -4.81
CA ILE A 322 3.61 10.73 -3.71
C ILE A 322 4.39 11.01 -2.41
N GLY A 323 5.69 11.30 -2.51
CA GLY A 323 6.60 11.37 -1.36
C GLY A 323 6.28 12.45 -0.33
N GLY A 324 5.69 13.58 -0.73
CA GLY A 324 5.23 14.60 0.22
C GLY A 324 4.16 14.06 1.18
N PHE A 325 3.25 13.25 0.67
CA PHE A 325 2.26 12.55 1.50
C PHE A 325 2.92 11.51 2.42
N SER A 326 4.04 10.92 2.01
CA SER A 326 4.78 9.92 2.82
C SER A 326 5.26 10.50 4.15
N ILE A 327 5.92 11.68 4.13
CA ILE A 327 6.42 12.31 5.35
C ILE A 327 5.29 12.90 6.19
N PHE A 328 4.24 13.42 5.55
CA PHE A 328 3.02 13.85 6.25
C PHE A 328 2.39 12.69 7.03
N LEU A 329 2.21 11.53 6.37
CA LEU A 329 1.61 10.35 7.00
C LEU A 329 2.48 9.81 8.16
N ALA A 330 3.80 9.90 8.04
CA ALA A 330 4.71 9.53 9.12
C ALA A 330 4.40 10.32 10.41
N GLY A 331 4.25 11.65 10.31
CA GLY A 331 3.91 12.51 11.44
C GLY A 331 2.48 12.32 11.94
N ALA A 332 1.52 12.21 11.02
CA ALA A 332 0.12 12.04 11.39
C ALA A 332 -0.15 10.73 12.15
N MET A 333 0.57 9.64 11.83
CA MET A 333 0.31 8.30 12.33
C MET A 333 1.29 7.80 13.41
N ILE A 334 2.37 8.52 13.70
CA ILE A 334 3.38 8.04 14.65
C ILE A 334 2.81 7.80 16.05
N ASN A 335 1.82 8.58 16.47
CA ASN A 335 1.22 8.46 17.80
C ASN A 335 0.33 7.23 17.94
N LEU A 336 -0.35 6.82 16.85
CA LEU A 336 -1.21 5.65 16.92
C LEU A 336 -0.38 4.36 17.12
N PRO A 337 -0.70 3.53 18.13
CA PRO A 337 -1.95 3.50 18.90
C PRO A 337 -1.89 4.16 20.29
N TYR A 338 -0.98 5.09 20.53
CA TYR A 338 -0.76 5.65 21.87
C TYR A 338 -1.29 7.07 22.03
N ARG A 339 -1.72 7.42 23.24
CA ARG A 339 -2.02 8.79 23.65
C ARG A 339 -0.73 9.56 23.88
N VAL A 340 -0.47 10.56 23.05
CA VAL A 340 0.66 11.49 23.17
C VAL A 340 0.09 12.90 23.23
N PRO A 341 -0.06 13.50 24.42
CA PRO A 341 -0.77 14.77 24.57
C PRO A 341 0.00 15.97 23.99
N ASN A 342 1.34 15.92 24.00
CA ASN A 342 2.17 17.01 23.50
C ASN A 342 3.17 16.44 22.48
N MET A 343 3.14 16.94 21.24
CA MET A 343 3.99 16.47 20.17
C MET A 343 4.47 17.59 19.27
N LYS A 344 5.76 17.55 18.93
CA LYS A 344 6.36 18.27 17.81
C LYS A 344 6.90 17.27 16.79
N PHE A 345 6.52 17.45 15.53
CA PHE A 345 7.01 16.66 14.40
C PHE A 345 7.54 17.58 13.31
N GLU A 346 8.74 17.32 12.82
CA GLU A 346 9.41 18.08 11.76
C GLU A 346 9.98 17.08 10.76
N ALA A 347 9.67 17.22 9.48
CA ALA A 347 10.14 16.30 8.45
C ALA A 347 10.49 17.00 7.15
N ASP A 348 11.65 16.65 6.61
CA ASP A 348 12.10 17.03 5.27
C ASP A 348 12.24 15.80 4.38
N ARG A 349 11.73 15.91 3.16
CA ARG A 349 12.00 14.96 2.08
C ARG A 349 12.89 15.64 1.06
N VAL A 350 14.05 15.04 0.78
CA VAL A 350 15.11 15.68 0.01
C VAL A 350 15.35 14.94 -1.30
N TYR A 351 15.47 15.70 -2.39
CA TYR A 351 15.91 15.19 -3.67
C TYR A 351 17.39 14.80 -3.65
N THR A 352 17.71 13.67 -4.25
CA THR A 352 19.05 13.15 -4.46
C THR A 352 19.15 12.45 -5.81
N ASN A 353 20.35 12.23 -6.34
CA ASN A 353 20.56 11.52 -7.60
C ASN A 353 20.43 9.99 -7.46
N ASN A 354 19.58 9.53 -6.56
CA ASN A 354 19.15 8.14 -6.44
C ASN A 354 17.86 7.89 -7.22
N GLY A 355 17.58 6.64 -7.57
CA GLY A 355 16.24 6.23 -7.97
C GLY A 355 15.21 6.67 -6.92
N PHE A 356 14.07 7.21 -7.35
CA PHE A 356 13.14 7.92 -6.47
C PHE A 356 12.29 6.99 -5.61
N CYS A 357 11.80 7.53 -4.51
CA CYS A 357 11.02 6.82 -3.51
C CYS A 357 9.53 7.16 -3.61
N GLY A 358 8.69 6.19 -3.29
CA GLY A 358 7.24 6.32 -3.27
C GLY A 358 6.59 5.49 -2.16
N ALA A 359 5.32 5.16 -2.33
CA ALA A 359 4.61 4.30 -1.39
C ALA A 359 5.08 2.85 -1.49
N LEU A 360 5.10 2.18 -0.35
CA LEU A 360 5.15 0.73 -0.22
C LEU A 360 4.24 0.32 0.94
N ARG A 361 3.59 -0.83 0.87
CA ARG A 361 2.64 -1.38 1.86
C ARG A 361 3.02 -1.02 3.30
N GLY A 362 2.07 -0.44 4.06
CA GLY A 362 2.33 0.15 5.37
C GLY A 362 2.96 1.54 5.35
N HIS A 363 3.00 2.19 4.21
CA HIS A 363 3.37 3.55 3.81
C HIS A 363 3.93 4.43 4.94
N THR A 364 5.23 4.32 5.21
CA THR A 364 6.03 4.98 6.27
C THR A 364 5.69 4.58 7.71
N VAL A 365 4.46 4.17 8.00
CA VAL A 365 4.03 3.83 9.37
C VAL A 365 4.89 2.70 9.97
N VAL A 366 5.27 1.70 9.17
CA VAL A 366 6.14 0.59 9.65
C VAL A 366 7.50 1.07 10.15
N GLN A 367 8.08 2.10 9.51
CA GLN A 367 9.37 2.68 9.92
C GLN A 367 9.21 3.50 11.21
N MET A 368 8.12 4.26 11.31
CA MET A 368 7.81 5.02 12.52
C MET A 368 7.50 4.10 13.70
N CYS A 369 6.78 2.99 13.47
CA CYS A 369 6.55 1.96 14.50
C CYS A 369 7.86 1.29 14.95
N PHE A 370 8.79 1.03 14.02
CA PHE A 370 10.11 0.51 14.39
C PHE A 370 10.82 1.42 15.40
N ALA A 371 10.91 2.72 15.10
CA ALA A 371 11.57 3.68 15.98
C ALA A 371 10.85 3.80 17.33
N ARG A 372 9.54 4.05 17.29
CA ARG A 372 8.71 4.29 18.48
C ARG A 372 8.65 3.08 19.42
N ASP A 373 8.33 1.90 18.90
CA ASP A 373 8.13 0.72 19.73
C ASP A 373 9.47 0.12 20.22
N SER A 374 10.58 0.34 19.48
CA SER A 374 11.92 0.05 20.00
C SER A 374 12.30 0.98 21.15
N GLN A 375 12.01 2.28 21.04
CA GLN A 375 12.27 3.24 22.11
C GLN A 375 11.39 2.98 23.34
N LEU A 376 10.12 2.64 23.16
CA LEU A 376 9.23 2.30 24.28
C LEU A 376 9.72 1.07 25.06
N GLU A 377 10.28 0.07 24.38
CA GLU A 377 10.92 -1.08 25.05
C GLU A 377 12.12 -0.66 25.87
N MET A 378 12.96 0.27 25.36
CA MET A 378 14.10 0.80 26.09
C MET A 378 13.66 1.64 27.30
N ILE A 379 12.63 2.46 27.16
CA ILE A 379 12.04 3.23 28.27
C ILE A 379 11.46 2.29 29.33
N ALA A 380 10.73 1.24 28.93
CA ALA A 380 10.18 0.27 29.85
C ALA A 380 11.28 -0.45 30.67
N ALA A 381 12.36 -0.86 30.01
CA ALA A 381 13.51 -1.48 30.67
C ALA A 381 14.17 -0.54 31.71
N GLU A 382 14.39 0.72 31.36
CA GLU A 382 14.99 1.70 32.26
C GLU A 382 14.11 2.02 33.46
N LEU A 383 12.80 2.14 33.25
CA LEU A 383 11.83 2.37 34.32
C LEU A 383 11.44 1.09 35.08
N ARG A 384 11.98 -0.07 34.68
CA ARG A 384 11.68 -1.39 35.24
C ARG A 384 10.19 -1.74 35.15
N LEU A 385 9.56 -1.36 34.05
CA LEU A 385 8.17 -1.68 33.75
C LEU A 385 8.07 -2.88 32.78
N ASP A 386 6.98 -3.60 32.87
CA ASP A 386 6.65 -4.57 31.83
C ASP A 386 6.39 -3.85 30.51
N PRO A 387 6.98 -4.30 29.37
CA PRO A 387 6.76 -3.69 28.08
C PRO A 387 5.30 -3.63 27.62
N LEU A 388 4.46 -4.56 28.07
CA LEU A 388 3.02 -4.51 27.78
C LEU A 388 2.30 -3.47 28.61
N GLU A 389 2.72 -3.29 29.87
CA GLU A 389 2.11 -2.34 30.79
C GLU A 389 2.30 -0.88 30.32
N ILE A 390 3.50 -0.52 29.86
CA ILE A 390 3.74 0.84 29.34
C ILE A 390 2.86 1.11 28.10
N ARG A 391 2.64 0.10 27.25
CA ARG A 391 1.77 0.21 26.07
C ARG A 391 0.31 0.40 26.48
N ARG A 392 -0.20 -0.38 27.43
CA ARG A 392 -1.58 -0.29 27.96
C ARG A 392 -1.88 1.05 28.60
N ARG A 393 -0.95 1.59 29.41
CA ARG A 393 -1.11 2.89 30.08
C ARG A 393 -1.29 4.04 29.10
N ASN A 394 -0.71 3.93 27.94
CA ASN A 394 -0.76 4.95 26.91
C ASN A 394 -1.77 4.62 25.80
N ALA A 395 -2.52 3.55 25.92
CA ALA A 395 -3.44 3.09 24.88
C ALA A 395 -4.56 4.08 24.60
N ILE A 396 -4.81 4.34 23.31
CA ILE A 396 -6.04 5.00 22.85
C ILE A 396 -7.22 4.05 23.10
N GLN A 397 -8.37 4.60 23.43
CA GLN A 397 -9.60 3.89 23.74
C GLN A 397 -10.70 4.22 22.74
N ASP A 398 -11.75 3.38 22.71
CA ASP A 398 -12.96 3.65 21.96
C ASP A 398 -13.53 5.02 22.30
N GLY A 399 -13.88 5.81 21.28
CA GLY A 399 -14.45 7.14 21.42
C GLY A 399 -13.44 8.26 21.67
N ASP A 400 -12.13 7.96 21.77
CA ASP A 400 -11.11 8.99 21.92
C ASP A 400 -11.04 9.91 20.71
N VAL A 401 -10.70 11.16 20.97
CA VAL A 401 -10.23 12.11 19.96
C VAL A 401 -8.77 12.42 20.27
N THR A 402 -7.90 12.11 19.33
CA THR A 402 -6.45 12.38 19.50
C THR A 402 -6.17 13.89 19.47
N PRO A 403 -5.02 14.36 19.99
CA PRO A 403 -4.69 15.80 19.98
C PRO A 403 -4.66 16.41 18.58
N ASN A 404 -4.38 15.63 17.54
CA ASN A 404 -4.44 16.06 16.15
C ASN A 404 -5.85 15.93 15.52
N GLY A 405 -6.88 15.52 16.28
CA GLY A 405 -8.28 15.51 15.85
C GLY A 405 -8.75 14.23 15.18
N PHE A 406 -8.02 13.10 15.30
CA PHE A 406 -8.50 11.80 14.83
C PHE A 406 -9.61 11.31 15.75
N ARG A 407 -10.77 10.99 15.19
CA ARG A 407 -11.88 10.37 15.91
C ARG A 407 -11.79 8.87 15.80
N VAL A 408 -11.67 8.22 16.92
CA VAL A 408 -11.49 6.77 17.04
C VAL A 408 -12.80 6.17 17.54
N ASN A 409 -13.64 5.67 16.63
CA ASN A 409 -14.95 5.12 17.00
C ASN A 409 -14.81 3.81 17.76
N THR A 410 -14.01 2.89 17.23
CA THR A 410 -13.71 1.58 17.82
C THR A 410 -12.22 1.29 17.73
N PHE A 411 -11.62 0.79 18.83
CA PHE A 411 -10.16 0.61 18.91
C PHE A 411 -9.77 -0.41 19.98
N ALA A 412 -10.01 -1.69 19.74
CA ALA A 412 -9.79 -2.76 20.71
C ALA A 412 -8.30 -3.11 20.90
N PHE A 413 -7.47 -2.07 21.15
CA PHE A 413 -6.01 -2.21 21.22
C PHE A 413 -5.56 -3.03 22.43
N ASP A 414 -6.15 -2.80 23.60
CA ASP A 414 -5.81 -3.56 24.81
C ASP A 414 -6.14 -5.05 24.67
N GLU A 415 -7.26 -5.37 23.98
CA GLU A 415 -7.60 -6.76 23.68
C GLU A 415 -6.63 -7.39 22.68
N CYS A 416 -6.14 -6.64 21.69
CA CYS A 416 -5.08 -7.11 20.79
C CYS A 416 -3.80 -7.47 21.57
N ILE A 417 -3.36 -6.61 22.50
CA ILE A 417 -2.21 -6.87 23.38
C ILE A 417 -2.45 -8.13 24.21
N THR A 418 -3.62 -8.26 24.82
CA THR A 418 -3.98 -9.39 25.68
C THR A 418 -3.93 -10.70 24.92
N ARG A 419 -4.58 -10.78 23.76
CA ARG A 419 -4.60 -12.00 22.93
C ARG A 419 -3.20 -12.40 22.45
N VAL A 420 -2.39 -11.45 22.08
CA VAL A 420 -1.00 -11.74 21.68
C VAL A 420 -0.18 -12.22 22.84
N ALA A 421 -0.30 -11.61 24.02
CA ALA A 421 0.38 -12.03 25.22
C ALA A 421 0.02 -13.47 25.63
N GLU A 422 -1.27 -13.84 25.56
CA GLU A 422 -1.76 -15.19 25.82
C GLU A 422 -1.25 -16.20 24.77
N MET A 423 -1.43 -15.88 23.47
CA MET A 423 -1.03 -16.80 22.39
C MET A 423 0.47 -17.07 22.35
N SER A 424 1.29 -16.06 22.69
CA SER A 424 2.75 -16.15 22.70
C SER A 424 3.33 -16.74 23.98
N ASP A 425 2.51 -16.91 25.02
CA ASP A 425 2.94 -17.28 26.38
C ASP A 425 3.97 -16.29 26.95
N TRP A 426 3.69 -14.99 26.75
CA TRP A 426 4.59 -13.86 27.07
C TRP A 426 5.15 -13.94 28.50
N SER A 427 4.28 -14.11 29.49
CA SER A 427 4.66 -14.08 30.91
C SER A 427 5.63 -15.20 31.32
N ASN A 428 5.61 -16.34 30.63
CA ASN A 428 6.52 -17.45 30.86
C ASN A 428 7.80 -17.38 30.02
N LYS A 429 7.83 -16.56 28.97
CA LYS A 429 8.97 -16.46 28.05
C LYS A 429 9.82 -15.21 28.27
N LYS A 430 9.23 -14.03 28.48
CA LYS A 430 9.98 -12.77 28.60
C LYS A 430 10.99 -12.82 29.73
N GLY A 431 12.29 -12.65 29.38
CA GLY A 431 13.40 -12.70 30.32
C GLY A 431 13.68 -14.09 30.93
N LYS A 432 13.05 -15.18 30.43
CA LYS A 432 13.19 -16.55 30.95
C LYS A 432 13.61 -17.56 29.89
N LEU A 433 13.73 -17.15 28.64
CA LEU A 433 14.22 -17.98 27.54
C LEU A 433 15.72 -18.31 27.69
N PRO A 434 16.21 -19.39 27.09
CA PRO A 434 17.64 -19.70 27.05
C PRO A 434 18.47 -18.56 26.44
N LYS A 435 19.74 -18.46 26.75
CA LYS A 435 20.68 -17.50 26.15
C LYS A 435 20.60 -17.59 24.62
N TYR A 436 20.61 -16.45 23.96
CA TYR A 436 20.46 -16.28 22.51
C TYR A 436 19.07 -16.61 21.96
N ARG A 437 18.08 -16.79 22.83
CA ARG A 437 16.68 -16.88 22.45
C ARG A 437 15.90 -15.78 23.17
N GLY A 438 15.06 -15.07 22.45
CA GLY A 438 14.37 -13.91 23.01
C GLY A 438 13.00 -13.69 22.38
N ILE A 439 12.14 -12.99 23.11
CA ILE A 439 10.82 -12.59 22.66
C ILE A 439 10.66 -11.08 22.76
N GLY A 440 10.15 -10.48 21.69
CA GLY A 440 9.88 -9.05 21.59
C GLY A 440 8.45 -8.75 21.23
N PHE A 441 7.99 -7.56 21.60
CA PHE A 441 6.65 -7.08 21.34
C PHE A 441 6.69 -5.81 20.49
N GLY A 442 5.71 -5.64 19.60
CA GLY A 442 5.56 -4.45 18.79
C GLY A 442 4.09 -4.17 18.49
N CYS A 443 3.76 -2.91 18.39
CA CYS A 443 2.42 -2.44 18.13
C CYS A 443 2.38 -1.43 16.99
N GLY A 444 1.20 -1.27 16.43
CA GLY A 444 0.95 -0.27 15.41
C GLY A 444 -0.53 -0.03 15.20
N ALA A 445 -0.82 0.86 14.30
CA ALA A 445 -2.16 1.07 13.78
C ALA A 445 -2.09 1.57 12.34
N HIS A 446 -3.14 1.34 11.58
CA HIS A 446 -3.25 1.90 10.24
C HIS A 446 -4.64 2.46 9.98
N LEU A 447 -4.77 3.26 8.94
CA LEU A 447 -6.03 3.89 8.53
C LEU A 447 -6.79 3.02 7.53
N SER A 448 -8.12 3.12 7.55
CA SER A 448 -9.03 2.46 6.60
C SER A 448 -9.41 3.39 5.44
N GLY A 449 -8.40 3.82 4.68
CA GLY A 449 -8.52 4.87 3.67
C GLY A 449 -8.44 6.27 4.26
N ALA A 450 -7.97 7.22 3.45
CA ALA A 450 -7.78 8.60 3.90
C ALA A 450 -8.85 9.53 3.32
N ARG A 451 -9.34 10.47 4.15
CA ARG A 451 -10.24 11.58 3.75
C ARG A 451 -9.42 12.70 3.10
N LEU A 452 -8.98 12.49 1.88
CA LEU A 452 -8.15 13.42 1.10
C LEU A 452 -8.98 14.13 0.05
N MET A 453 -8.71 15.42 -0.20
CA MET A 453 -9.35 16.15 -1.30
C MET A 453 -9.11 15.42 -2.64
N GLY A 454 -10.19 15.12 -3.36
CA GLY A 454 -10.15 14.50 -4.68
C GLY A 454 -9.84 12.99 -4.70
N HIS A 455 -9.71 12.35 -3.54
CA HIS A 455 -9.32 10.94 -3.44
C HIS A 455 -10.22 10.08 -2.53
N SER A 456 -11.26 10.63 -1.94
CA SER A 456 -12.03 9.92 -0.91
C SER A 456 -13.31 9.23 -1.41
N ALA A 457 -13.75 9.46 -2.65
CA ALA A 457 -14.99 8.87 -3.14
C ALA A 457 -14.77 7.55 -3.89
N SER A 458 -15.61 6.55 -3.61
CA SER A 458 -15.81 5.34 -4.42
C SER A 458 -17.22 5.29 -4.93
N THR A 459 -17.40 4.74 -6.12
CA THR A 459 -18.73 4.51 -6.72
C THR A 459 -18.84 3.05 -7.17
N ALA A 460 -20.02 2.48 -6.98
CA ALA A 460 -20.39 1.17 -7.50
C ALA A 460 -21.68 1.28 -8.30
N GLU A 461 -21.75 0.53 -9.39
CA GLU A 461 -22.96 0.39 -10.18
C GLU A 461 -23.29 -1.10 -10.35
N MET A 462 -24.57 -1.42 -10.25
CA MET A 462 -25.06 -2.77 -10.37
C MET A 462 -26.28 -2.84 -11.27
N ARG A 463 -26.43 -3.96 -11.94
CA ARG A 463 -27.67 -4.32 -12.62
C ARG A 463 -27.99 -5.80 -12.40
N MET A 464 -29.23 -6.09 -12.12
CA MET A 464 -29.73 -7.47 -12.03
C MET A 464 -30.16 -7.95 -13.39
N LEU A 465 -29.87 -9.21 -13.69
CA LEU A 465 -30.24 -9.88 -14.94
C LEU A 465 -31.47 -10.72 -14.73
N GLU A 466 -32.11 -11.14 -15.83
CA GLU A 466 -33.40 -11.86 -15.81
C GLU A 466 -33.37 -13.23 -15.09
N ASP A 467 -32.18 -13.79 -14.92
CA ASP A 467 -31.95 -15.05 -14.21
C ASP A 467 -31.74 -14.89 -12.72
N GLY A 468 -31.65 -13.62 -12.22
CA GLY A 468 -31.40 -13.29 -10.84
C GLY A 468 -29.91 -13.10 -10.52
N THR A 469 -29.01 -13.20 -11.51
CA THR A 469 -27.60 -12.86 -11.34
C THR A 469 -27.37 -11.35 -11.41
N VAL A 470 -26.21 -10.87 -10.96
CA VAL A 470 -25.91 -9.45 -10.83
C VAL A 470 -24.59 -9.12 -11.51
N HIS A 471 -24.55 -8.11 -12.35
CA HIS A 471 -23.32 -7.47 -12.79
C HIS A 471 -22.97 -6.35 -11.82
N LEU A 472 -21.73 -6.37 -11.29
CA LEU A 472 -21.17 -5.37 -10.40
C LEU A 472 -19.97 -4.70 -11.07
N THR A 473 -19.99 -3.38 -11.15
CA THR A 473 -18.88 -2.56 -11.62
C THR A 473 -18.40 -1.59 -10.54
N THR A 474 -17.10 -1.51 -10.34
CA THR A 474 -16.43 -0.50 -9.53
C THR A 474 -15.13 -0.08 -10.22
N GLY A 475 -14.48 0.99 -9.77
CA GLY A 475 -13.13 1.35 -10.24
C GLY A 475 -11.99 0.79 -9.37
N SER A 476 -12.31 -0.04 -8.37
CA SER A 476 -11.31 -0.67 -7.49
C SER A 476 -10.74 -1.95 -8.12
N THR A 477 -9.41 -2.07 -8.10
CA THR A 477 -8.69 -3.17 -8.75
C THR A 477 -8.35 -4.30 -7.80
N ASP A 478 -8.44 -5.55 -8.27
CA ASP A 478 -7.84 -6.69 -7.57
C ASP A 478 -6.33 -6.76 -7.91
N VAL A 479 -5.49 -6.73 -6.88
CA VAL A 479 -4.03 -6.85 -6.99
C VAL A 479 -3.51 -8.07 -6.20
N GLY A 480 -4.42 -9.01 -5.93
CA GLY A 480 -4.17 -10.23 -5.17
C GLY A 480 -4.84 -10.27 -3.80
N GLN A 481 -5.41 -9.14 -3.31
CA GLN A 481 -6.03 -9.07 -1.98
C GLN A 481 -7.48 -9.62 -1.93
N GLY A 482 -8.15 -9.83 -3.09
CA GLY A 482 -9.48 -10.43 -3.18
C GLY A 482 -10.64 -9.44 -3.22
N VAL A 483 -10.47 -8.29 -3.86
CA VAL A 483 -11.54 -7.28 -4.07
C VAL A 483 -12.76 -7.90 -4.74
N GLU A 484 -12.59 -8.63 -5.84
CA GLU A 484 -13.69 -9.27 -6.57
C GLU A 484 -14.55 -10.13 -5.64
N THR A 485 -13.91 -10.89 -4.77
CA THR A 485 -14.59 -11.79 -3.83
C THR A 485 -15.34 -10.99 -2.75
N VAL A 486 -14.66 -10.06 -2.08
CA VAL A 486 -15.26 -9.34 -0.94
C VAL A 486 -16.39 -8.42 -1.39
N MET A 487 -16.24 -7.73 -2.52
CA MET A 487 -17.32 -6.90 -3.08
C MET A 487 -18.51 -7.76 -3.51
N SER A 488 -18.26 -8.94 -4.09
CA SER A 488 -19.33 -9.90 -4.41
C SER A 488 -20.03 -10.42 -3.15
N MET A 489 -19.30 -10.67 -2.05
CA MET A 489 -19.88 -11.10 -0.77
C MET A 489 -20.79 -10.01 -0.18
N ILE A 490 -20.40 -8.73 -0.23
CA ILE A 490 -21.22 -7.60 0.25
C ILE A 490 -22.53 -7.52 -0.54
N ALA A 491 -22.46 -7.60 -1.88
CA ALA A 491 -23.63 -7.56 -2.73
C ALA A 491 -24.55 -8.78 -2.49
N ALA A 492 -23.98 -9.97 -2.39
CA ALA A 492 -24.68 -11.21 -2.15
C ALA A 492 -25.42 -11.22 -0.80
N GLU A 493 -24.79 -10.68 0.26
CA GLU A 493 -25.40 -10.55 1.59
C GLU A 493 -26.67 -9.69 1.56
N VAL A 494 -26.63 -8.55 0.84
CA VAL A 494 -27.79 -7.63 0.74
C VAL A 494 -28.90 -8.23 -0.09
N LEU A 495 -28.55 -8.86 -1.21
CA LEU A 495 -29.53 -9.35 -2.22
C LEU A 495 -30.01 -10.78 -1.93
N GLY A 496 -29.46 -11.46 -0.93
CA GLY A 496 -29.83 -12.84 -0.60
C GLY A 496 -29.48 -13.86 -1.67
N VAL A 497 -28.45 -13.61 -2.49
CA VAL A 497 -27.96 -14.48 -3.57
C VAL A 497 -26.64 -15.16 -3.20
N GLY A 498 -26.14 -16.05 -4.04
CA GLY A 498 -24.81 -16.64 -3.89
C GLY A 498 -23.70 -15.68 -4.31
N VAL A 499 -22.49 -15.89 -3.78
CA VAL A 499 -21.31 -15.09 -4.19
C VAL A 499 -21.01 -15.26 -5.67
N ASP A 500 -21.26 -16.46 -6.23
CA ASP A 500 -21.02 -16.78 -7.63
C ASP A 500 -22.06 -16.15 -8.58
N ASP A 501 -23.23 -15.76 -8.05
CA ASP A 501 -24.25 -15.04 -8.82
C ASP A 501 -23.89 -13.57 -9.04
N VAL A 502 -22.89 -13.04 -8.35
CA VAL A 502 -22.41 -11.67 -8.54
C VAL A 502 -21.18 -11.66 -9.45
N HIS A 503 -21.34 -11.19 -10.67
CA HIS A 503 -20.29 -11.07 -11.67
C HIS A 503 -19.59 -9.72 -11.54
N TYR A 504 -18.40 -9.72 -10.92
CA TYR A 504 -17.55 -8.54 -10.83
C TYR A 504 -16.84 -8.29 -12.17
N LEU A 505 -17.05 -7.14 -12.77
CA LEU A 505 -16.42 -6.77 -14.03
C LEU A 505 -15.09 -6.04 -13.77
N LYS A 506 -14.04 -6.44 -14.49
CA LYS A 506 -12.71 -5.80 -14.36
C LYS A 506 -12.76 -4.32 -14.69
N VAL A 507 -11.87 -3.56 -14.09
CA VAL A 507 -11.80 -2.11 -14.26
C VAL A 507 -11.42 -1.74 -15.70
N ASP A 508 -12.26 -0.91 -16.28
CA ASP A 508 -12.11 -0.29 -17.59
C ASP A 508 -12.53 1.17 -17.47
N SER A 509 -11.61 2.10 -17.63
CA SER A 509 -11.89 3.52 -17.41
C SER A 509 -12.96 4.11 -18.35
N ALA A 510 -13.31 3.41 -19.43
CA ALA A 510 -14.40 3.81 -20.33
C ALA A 510 -15.77 3.24 -19.93
N ALA A 511 -15.82 2.22 -19.07
CA ALA A 511 -17.05 1.47 -18.76
C ALA A 511 -17.36 1.36 -17.27
N THR A 512 -16.38 1.50 -16.39
CA THR A 512 -16.58 1.41 -14.94
C THR A 512 -16.63 2.80 -14.30
N PRO A 513 -17.28 2.96 -13.13
CA PRO A 513 -17.34 4.24 -12.46
C PRO A 513 -15.98 4.65 -11.92
N LEU A 514 -15.75 5.97 -11.79
CA LEU A 514 -14.50 6.52 -11.29
C LEU A 514 -14.25 6.10 -9.84
N ASP A 515 -13.04 5.62 -9.58
CA ASP A 515 -12.50 5.31 -8.26
C ASP A 515 -11.00 5.68 -8.22
N PRO A 516 -10.48 6.27 -7.13
CA PRO A 516 -9.06 6.63 -7.05
C PRO A 516 -8.11 5.44 -7.21
N GLY A 517 -8.57 4.22 -6.91
CA GLY A 517 -7.79 2.99 -7.01
C GLY A 517 -7.61 2.26 -5.67
N THR A 518 -6.86 1.17 -5.73
CA THR A 518 -6.61 0.26 -4.62
C THR A 518 -5.32 0.62 -3.90
N PHE A 519 -5.40 1.49 -2.89
CA PHE A 519 -4.28 1.92 -2.04
C PHE A 519 -4.79 2.39 -0.67
N GLY A 520 -3.89 2.60 0.31
CA GLY A 520 -4.23 3.14 1.63
C GLY A 520 -5.29 2.33 2.38
N SER A 521 -5.43 1.05 2.07
CA SER A 521 -6.43 0.13 2.65
C SER A 521 -7.88 0.61 2.57
N ARG A 522 -8.22 1.41 1.54
CA ARG A 522 -9.52 2.09 1.40
C ARG A 522 -10.66 1.20 0.89
N VAL A 523 -10.34 0.14 0.15
CA VAL A 523 -11.33 -0.57 -0.67
C VAL A 523 -12.46 -1.18 0.16
N THR A 524 -12.15 -1.88 1.26
CA THR A 524 -13.20 -2.51 2.09
C THR A 524 -14.18 -1.47 2.62
N LEU A 525 -13.69 -0.34 3.12
CA LEU A 525 -14.55 0.69 3.73
C LEU A 525 -15.25 1.54 2.65
N PHE A 526 -14.51 2.13 1.72
CA PHE A 526 -15.07 3.07 0.74
C PHE A 526 -15.85 2.37 -0.37
N THR A 527 -15.20 1.44 -1.08
CA THR A 527 -15.87 0.71 -2.16
C THR A 527 -16.92 -0.24 -1.61
N GLY A 528 -16.66 -0.88 -0.46
CA GLY A 528 -17.64 -1.76 0.19
C GLY A 528 -18.93 -1.04 0.57
N ASN A 529 -18.88 0.19 1.10
CA ASN A 529 -20.08 0.99 1.36
C ASN A 529 -20.79 1.39 0.07
N ALA A 530 -20.06 1.75 -0.99
CA ALA A 530 -20.68 2.06 -2.29
C ALA A 530 -21.40 0.83 -2.87
N VAL A 531 -20.79 -0.35 -2.78
CA VAL A 531 -21.39 -1.63 -3.21
C VAL A 531 -22.64 -1.96 -2.37
N LYS A 532 -22.55 -1.78 -1.04
CA LYS A 532 -23.69 -1.98 -0.14
C LYS A 532 -24.87 -1.10 -0.53
N GLN A 533 -24.66 0.19 -0.75
CA GLN A 533 -25.70 1.15 -1.16
C GLN A 533 -26.30 0.78 -2.52
N ALA A 534 -25.48 0.39 -3.50
CA ALA A 534 -25.97 -0.03 -4.81
C ALA A 534 -26.83 -1.29 -4.73
N ALA A 535 -26.46 -2.25 -3.89
CA ALA A 535 -27.24 -3.46 -3.65
C ALA A 535 -28.54 -3.17 -2.89
N GLU A 536 -28.51 -2.30 -1.88
CA GLU A 536 -29.69 -1.85 -1.12
C GLU A 536 -30.72 -1.16 -2.04
N GLU A 537 -30.27 -0.38 -3.02
CA GLU A 537 -31.15 0.25 -4.01
C GLU A 537 -31.87 -0.80 -4.89
N ILE A 538 -31.15 -1.84 -5.34
CA ILE A 538 -31.78 -2.97 -6.08
C ILE A 538 -32.76 -3.72 -5.18
N ALA A 539 -32.36 -4.01 -3.94
CA ALA A 539 -33.22 -4.71 -2.98
C ALA A 539 -34.51 -3.92 -2.71
N ARG A 540 -34.44 -2.59 -2.57
CA ARG A 540 -35.61 -1.72 -2.44
C ARG A 540 -36.55 -1.83 -3.63
N GLN A 541 -36.02 -1.76 -4.86
CA GLN A 541 -36.82 -1.89 -6.08
C GLN A 541 -37.48 -3.26 -6.19
N LEU A 542 -36.81 -4.33 -5.84
CA LEU A 542 -37.35 -5.69 -5.83
C LEU A 542 -38.40 -5.87 -4.73
N ALA A 543 -38.16 -5.28 -3.54
CA ALA A 543 -39.13 -5.34 -2.44
C ALA A 543 -40.46 -4.68 -2.82
N GLU A 544 -40.45 -3.54 -3.52
CA GLU A 544 -41.66 -2.87 -4.00
C GLU A 544 -42.51 -3.78 -4.92
N VAL A 545 -41.85 -4.47 -5.86
CA VAL A 545 -42.50 -5.38 -6.77
C VAL A 545 -43.05 -6.62 -6.06
N ALA A 546 -42.23 -7.19 -5.15
CA ALA A 546 -42.61 -8.37 -4.38
C ALA A 546 -43.79 -8.04 -3.42
N ALA A 547 -43.72 -6.90 -2.73
CA ALA A 547 -44.77 -6.44 -1.81
C ALA A 547 -46.12 -6.30 -2.50
N ALA A 548 -46.16 -5.66 -3.68
CA ALA A 548 -47.38 -5.51 -4.47
C ALA A 548 -47.93 -6.87 -4.90
N ARG A 549 -47.09 -7.83 -5.26
CA ARG A 549 -47.50 -9.17 -5.69
C ARG A 549 -47.93 -10.06 -4.51
N MET A 550 -47.29 -9.96 -3.38
CA MET A 550 -47.57 -10.76 -2.19
C MET A 550 -48.66 -10.18 -1.30
N GLY A 551 -49.04 -8.91 -1.50
CA GLY A 551 -50.03 -8.21 -0.68
C GLY A 551 -49.53 -7.90 0.74
N VAL A 552 -48.22 -7.61 0.86
CA VAL A 552 -47.55 -7.33 2.15
C VAL A 552 -46.81 -5.99 2.09
N ALA A 553 -46.35 -5.48 3.23
CA ALA A 553 -45.53 -4.27 3.27
C ALA A 553 -44.08 -4.57 2.86
N ALA A 554 -43.44 -3.67 2.11
CA ALA A 554 -42.06 -3.88 1.62
C ALA A 554 -41.03 -3.99 2.75
N GLU A 555 -41.26 -3.26 3.83
CA GLU A 555 -40.41 -3.30 5.05
C GLU A 555 -40.46 -4.64 5.80
N ASP A 556 -41.47 -5.47 5.55
CA ASP A 556 -41.59 -6.80 6.12
C ASP A 556 -40.84 -7.88 5.33
N LEU A 557 -40.27 -7.52 4.17
CA LEU A 557 -39.59 -8.46 3.30
C LEU A 557 -38.10 -8.61 3.69
N GLU A 558 -37.60 -9.82 3.48
CA GLU A 558 -36.21 -10.21 3.66
C GLU A 558 -35.72 -10.99 2.43
N PHE A 559 -34.48 -10.75 2.02
CA PHE A 559 -33.81 -11.44 0.93
C PHE A 559 -32.94 -12.55 1.49
N ARG A 560 -33.22 -13.80 1.17
CA ARG A 560 -32.48 -14.95 1.71
C ARG A 560 -32.56 -16.14 0.74
N LYS A 561 -31.40 -16.74 0.41
CA LYS A 561 -31.28 -17.98 -0.39
C LYS A 561 -32.08 -17.95 -1.71
N HIS A 562 -31.95 -16.86 -2.48
CA HIS A 562 -32.63 -16.60 -3.73
C HIS A 562 -34.17 -16.45 -3.61
N GLU A 563 -34.67 -16.21 -2.41
CA GLU A 563 -36.07 -15.96 -2.12
C GLU A 563 -36.28 -14.59 -1.46
N ILE A 564 -37.45 -14.02 -1.70
CA ILE A 564 -37.97 -12.85 -0.96
C ILE A 564 -39.04 -13.37 -0.02
N ILE A 565 -38.85 -13.19 1.28
CA ILE A 565 -39.62 -13.84 2.34
C ILE A 565 -40.25 -12.77 3.22
N ASN A 566 -41.55 -12.93 3.55
CA ASN A 566 -42.19 -12.11 4.57
C ASN A 566 -41.73 -12.53 5.98
N ARG A 567 -41.00 -11.63 6.71
CA ARG A 567 -40.51 -11.90 8.07
C ARG A 567 -41.62 -12.20 9.09
N LYS A 568 -42.86 -11.76 8.83
CA LYS A 568 -44.02 -12.00 9.71
C LYS A 568 -44.68 -13.37 9.46
N ASP A 569 -44.51 -13.90 8.26
CA ASP A 569 -45.00 -15.23 7.88
C ASP A 569 -44.07 -15.84 6.81
N GLU A 570 -43.13 -16.64 7.24
CA GLU A 570 -42.11 -17.24 6.35
C GLU A 570 -42.70 -18.21 5.30
N LYS A 571 -43.99 -18.58 5.40
CA LYS A 571 -44.67 -19.34 4.35
C LYS A 571 -44.98 -18.47 3.14
N GLN A 572 -45.15 -17.17 3.33
CA GLN A 572 -45.28 -16.18 2.26
C GLN A 572 -43.90 -15.84 1.71
N ARG A 573 -43.52 -16.51 0.64
CA ARG A 573 -42.26 -16.31 -0.06
C ARG A 573 -42.42 -16.47 -1.56
N VAL A 574 -41.51 -15.87 -2.29
CA VAL A 574 -41.44 -15.92 -3.74
C VAL A 574 -39.99 -15.97 -4.19
N SER A 575 -39.73 -16.66 -5.30
CA SER A 575 -38.37 -16.71 -5.86
C SER A 575 -37.93 -15.34 -6.34
N LEU A 576 -36.67 -14.95 -6.01
CA LEU A 576 -36.03 -13.74 -6.51
C LEU A 576 -36.13 -13.66 -8.05
N LYS A 577 -35.76 -14.73 -8.74
CA LYS A 577 -35.81 -14.84 -10.20
C LYS A 577 -37.22 -14.60 -10.75
N GLU A 578 -38.23 -15.08 -10.06
CA GLU A 578 -39.61 -14.89 -10.47
C GLU A 578 -40.05 -13.42 -10.39
N ILE A 579 -39.65 -12.72 -9.30
CA ILE A 579 -39.93 -11.29 -9.14
C ILE A 579 -39.16 -10.46 -10.18
N VAL A 580 -37.91 -10.79 -10.42
CA VAL A 580 -37.09 -10.11 -11.44
C VAL A 580 -37.73 -10.22 -12.82
N ARG A 581 -38.09 -11.44 -13.24
CA ARG A 581 -38.73 -11.68 -14.53
C ARG A 581 -40.11 -11.04 -14.63
N TRP A 582 -40.90 -11.10 -13.57
CA TRP A 582 -42.22 -10.48 -13.56
C TRP A 582 -42.10 -8.95 -13.68
N GLY A 583 -41.23 -8.32 -12.93
CA GLY A 583 -40.93 -6.88 -13.02
C GLY A 583 -40.46 -6.49 -14.44
N MET A 584 -39.50 -7.23 -14.99
CA MET A 584 -38.95 -6.94 -16.32
C MET A 584 -39.99 -7.10 -17.45
N PHE A 585 -40.66 -8.26 -17.51
CA PHE A 585 -41.50 -8.59 -18.66
C PHE A 585 -42.96 -8.17 -18.53
N GLN A 586 -43.46 -7.99 -17.30
CA GLN A 586 -44.85 -7.57 -17.09
C GLN A 586 -44.98 -6.07 -16.75
N GLN A 587 -43.94 -5.47 -16.15
CA GLN A 587 -43.96 -4.07 -15.75
C GLN A 587 -42.99 -3.19 -16.52
N GLY A 588 -42.12 -3.75 -17.37
CA GLY A 588 -41.08 -3.00 -18.09
C GLY A 588 -40.04 -2.38 -17.16
N ARG A 589 -39.84 -2.91 -15.96
CA ARG A 589 -38.85 -2.41 -14.98
C ARG A 589 -37.48 -3.04 -15.22
N ILE A 590 -36.42 -2.23 -15.09
CA ILE A 590 -35.04 -2.68 -15.06
C ILE A 590 -34.53 -2.44 -13.64
N PHE A 591 -33.96 -3.46 -13.02
CA PHE A 591 -33.42 -3.37 -11.65
C PHE A 591 -31.94 -3.00 -11.72
N SER A 592 -31.63 -1.79 -11.29
CA SER A 592 -30.27 -1.27 -11.24
C SER A 592 -30.08 -0.39 -10.02
N GLY A 593 -28.87 -0.37 -9.50
CA GLY A 593 -28.52 0.45 -8.33
C GLY A 593 -27.17 1.13 -8.50
N ARG A 594 -27.06 2.31 -7.91
CA ARG A 594 -25.83 3.07 -7.82
C ARG A 594 -25.58 3.47 -6.38
N GLY A 595 -24.36 3.27 -5.89
CA GLY A 595 -23.92 3.73 -4.60
C GLY A 595 -22.66 4.58 -4.71
N SER A 596 -22.50 5.55 -3.81
CA SER A 596 -21.30 6.39 -3.72
C SER A 596 -21.00 6.70 -2.26
N TYR A 597 -19.75 6.50 -1.86
CA TYR A 597 -19.31 6.74 -0.49
C TYR A 597 -17.96 7.49 -0.48
N GLY A 598 -17.77 8.36 0.52
CA GLY A 598 -16.49 9.01 0.76
C GLY A 598 -16.51 10.53 0.85
N TYR A 599 -17.64 11.17 0.57
CA TYR A 599 -17.79 12.58 0.89
C TYR A 599 -17.80 12.78 2.41
N SER A 600 -16.97 13.69 2.89
CA SER A 600 -16.98 14.14 4.29
C SER A 600 -16.63 15.62 4.33
N GLU A 601 -17.31 16.36 5.17
CA GLU A 601 -16.96 17.74 5.52
C GLU A 601 -15.70 17.78 6.41
N GLU A 602 -15.45 16.71 7.14
CA GLU A 602 -14.25 16.54 7.96
C GLU A 602 -13.04 16.29 7.08
N LYS A 603 -12.08 17.19 7.14
CA LYS A 603 -10.82 17.13 6.37
C LYS A 603 -9.65 17.33 7.30
N ILE A 604 -8.50 16.78 6.89
CA ILE A 604 -7.24 17.09 7.55
C ILE A 604 -6.59 18.30 6.88
N ASP A 605 -6.07 19.21 7.70
CA ASP A 605 -5.20 20.29 7.19
C ASP A 605 -3.77 19.75 7.05
N PHE A 606 -3.28 19.67 5.83
CA PHE A 606 -1.94 19.16 5.51
C PHE A 606 -0.79 20.05 6.04
N ARG A 607 -1.06 21.32 6.37
CA ARG A 607 -0.03 22.21 6.92
C ARG A 607 0.17 21.98 8.41
N THR A 608 -0.89 21.70 9.13
CA THR A 608 -0.90 21.63 10.61
C THR A 608 -1.02 20.20 11.11
N GLY A 609 -1.44 19.24 10.27
CA GLY A 609 -1.74 17.87 10.67
C GLY A 609 -3.03 17.73 11.50
N HIS A 610 -3.85 18.81 11.64
CA HIS A 610 -5.11 18.78 12.37
C HIS A 610 -6.28 18.34 11.50
N GLY A 611 -7.19 17.57 12.08
CA GLY A 611 -8.42 17.08 11.48
C GLY A 611 -8.52 15.57 11.47
N ASN A 612 -9.64 15.01 11.01
CA ASN A 612 -9.83 13.55 11.00
C ASN A 612 -9.37 12.94 9.67
N LEU A 613 -8.24 12.25 9.71
CA LEU A 613 -7.59 11.70 8.50
C LEU A 613 -8.37 10.53 7.90
N SER A 614 -9.04 9.70 8.71
CA SER A 614 -9.69 8.46 8.27
C SER A 614 -11.04 8.25 8.92
N PRO A 615 -11.99 7.56 8.26
CA PRO A 615 -13.22 7.11 8.90
C PRO A 615 -12.97 6.13 10.05
N ALA A 616 -11.96 5.28 9.93
CA ALA A 616 -11.66 4.24 10.91
C ALA A 616 -10.16 3.93 10.97
N TYR A 617 -9.72 3.45 12.13
CA TYR A 617 -8.35 3.06 12.41
C TYR A 617 -8.31 1.62 12.94
N ASN A 618 -7.33 0.84 12.48
CA ASN A 618 -7.14 -0.55 12.86
C ASN A 618 -5.88 -0.67 13.75
N PRO A 619 -6.01 -0.90 15.07
CA PRO A 619 -4.87 -1.21 15.91
C PRO A 619 -4.41 -2.64 15.75
N THR A 620 -3.10 -2.85 15.91
CA THR A 620 -2.45 -4.15 15.81
C THR A 620 -1.44 -4.34 16.93
N ALA A 621 -1.27 -5.58 17.38
CA ALA A 621 -0.22 -5.99 18.27
C ALA A 621 0.42 -7.29 17.75
N CYS A 622 1.72 -7.47 17.99
CA CYS A 622 2.40 -8.71 17.66
C CYS A 622 3.53 -9.00 18.65
N ALA A 623 3.80 -10.29 18.84
CA ALA A 623 4.98 -10.81 19.51
C ALA A 623 5.77 -11.67 18.53
N VAL A 624 7.09 -11.57 18.58
CA VAL A 624 7.99 -12.40 17.78
C VAL A 624 9.01 -13.03 18.69
N GLU A 625 9.22 -14.34 18.54
CA GLU A 625 10.28 -15.09 19.20
C GLU A 625 11.36 -15.41 18.19
N VAL A 626 12.62 -15.14 18.58
CA VAL A 626 13.79 -15.38 17.74
C VAL A 626 14.81 -16.24 18.46
N GLU A 627 15.60 -16.93 17.66
CA GLU A 627 16.86 -17.56 18.07
C GLU A 627 18.00 -16.94 17.28
N VAL A 628 19.07 -16.57 17.96
CA VAL A 628 20.26 -15.91 17.36
C VAL A 628 21.44 -16.86 17.48
N ASP A 629 22.07 -17.16 16.35
CA ASP A 629 23.33 -17.88 16.34
C ASP A 629 24.47 -16.93 16.77
N PRO A 630 25.13 -17.17 17.91
CA PRO A 630 26.17 -16.25 18.40
C PRO A 630 27.47 -16.28 17.60
N GLU A 631 27.70 -17.30 16.78
CA GLU A 631 28.91 -17.42 15.97
C GLU A 631 28.79 -16.68 14.64
N THR A 632 27.56 -16.58 14.10
CA THR A 632 27.30 -15.95 12.80
C THR A 632 26.49 -14.67 12.91
N GLY A 633 25.73 -14.47 13.99
CA GLY A 633 24.75 -13.40 14.16
C GLY A 633 23.45 -13.64 13.40
N GLN A 634 23.25 -14.83 12.80
CA GLN A 634 22.03 -15.15 12.06
C GLN A 634 20.82 -15.22 13.00
N VAL A 635 19.73 -14.63 12.57
CA VAL A 635 18.45 -14.63 13.30
C VAL A 635 17.48 -15.61 12.64
N THR A 636 16.93 -16.53 13.43
CA THR A 636 15.84 -17.41 13.04
C THR A 636 14.57 -16.97 13.75
N VAL A 637 13.50 -16.70 13.01
CA VAL A 637 12.18 -16.42 13.59
C VAL A 637 11.52 -17.74 13.96
N VAL A 638 11.38 -18.01 15.26
CA VAL A 638 10.87 -19.29 15.78
C VAL A 638 9.37 -19.26 15.96
N GLY A 639 8.80 -18.06 16.21
CA GLY A 639 7.37 -17.90 16.39
C GLY A 639 6.93 -16.46 16.13
N LEU A 640 5.70 -16.30 15.63
CA LEU A 640 5.04 -15.02 15.42
C LEU A 640 3.57 -15.13 15.81
N TRP A 641 3.14 -14.25 16.68
CA TRP A 641 1.76 -14.15 17.15
C TRP A 641 1.26 -12.73 16.93
N GLY A 642 0.16 -12.60 16.20
CA GLY A 642 -0.43 -11.31 15.87
C GLY A 642 -1.90 -11.23 16.27
N ALA A 643 -2.36 -10.03 16.61
CA ALA A 643 -3.78 -9.71 16.72
C ALA A 643 -4.05 -8.34 16.11
N ASP A 644 -5.20 -8.20 15.45
CA ASP A 644 -5.66 -6.95 14.90
C ASP A 644 -7.17 -6.76 15.09
N ASP A 645 -7.60 -5.51 15.17
CA ASP A 645 -9.00 -5.12 15.15
C ASP A 645 -9.38 -4.66 13.73
N SER A 646 -9.67 -5.62 12.86
CA SER A 646 -10.19 -5.36 11.51
C SER A 646 -11.72 -5.18 11.47
N GLY A 647 -12.35 -4.91 12.63
CA GLY A 647 -13.79 -4.83 12.75
C GLY A 647 -14.45 -6.19 12.53
N THR A 648 -15.53 -6.22 11.77
CA THR A 648 -16.14 -7.49 11.30
C THR A 648 -15.32 -8.04 10.13
N PRO A 649 -14.66 -9.20 10.26
CA PRO A 649 -13.91 -9.81 9.17
C PRO A 649 -14.87 -10.37 8.11
N LEU A 650 -15.11 -9.61 7.03
CA LEU A 650 -16.06 -10.00 5.97
C LEU A 650 -15.71 -11.36 5.34
N ASN A 651 -14.41 -11.60 5.10
CA ASN A 651 -13.87 -12.89 4.70
C ASN A 651 -12.67 -13.27 5.58
N PRO A 652 -12.86 -14.07 6.63
CA PRO A 652 -11.78 -14.42 7.58
C PRO A 652 -10.56 -15.07 6.92
N MET A 653 -10.76 -15.85 5.85
CA MET A 653 -9.66 -16.47 5.11
C MET A 653 -8.82 -15.41 4.37
N ALA A 654 -9.45 -14.41 3.77
CA ALA A 654 -8.75 -13.31 3.11
C ALA A 654 -8.00 -12.44 4.11
N VAL A 655 -8.61 -12.10 5.26
CA VAL A 655 -7.95 -11.38 6.36
C VAL A 655 -6.71 -12.12 6.82
N LYS A 656 -6.81 -13.42 7.12
CA LYS A 656 -5.65 -14.25 7.51
C LYS A 656 -4.55 -14.22 6.45
N GLY A 657 -4.90 -14.31 5.17
CA GLY A 657 -3.94 -14.23 4.07
C GLY A 657 -3.22 -12.87 4.00
N GLN A 658 -3.92 -11.77 4.26
CA GLN A 658 -3.33 -10.43 4.32
C GLN A 658 -2.37 -10.28 5.50
N VAL A 659 -2.74 -10.76 6.67
CA VAL A 659 -1.90 -10.70 7.88
C VAL A 659 -0.61 -11.52 7.71
N ILE A 660 -0.71 -12.75 7.21
CA ILE A 660 0.46 -13.59 6.93
C ILE A 660 1.40 -12.89 5.93
N GLY A 661 0.86 -12.39 4.82
CA GLY A 661 1.66 -11.71 3.81
C GLY A 661 2.31 -10.41 4.33
N ALA A 662 1.65 -9.68 5.23
CA ALA A 662 2.22 -8.48 5.85
C ALA A 662 3.35 -8.84 6.83
N ALA A 663 3.19 -9.90 7.61
CA ALA A 663 4.21 -10.39 8.53
C ALA A 663 5.46 -10.87 7.80
N VAL A 664 5.31 -11.69 6.74
CA VAL A 664 6.42 -12.15 5.89
C VAL A 664 7.20 -10.97 5.30
N MET A 665 6.50 -10.00 4.73
CA MET A 665 7.13 -8.77 4.20
C MET A 665 7.90 -8.02 5.29
N SER A 666 7.35 -7.91 6.50
CA SER A 666 8.00 -7.21 7.61
C SER A 666 9.21 -7.96 8.15
N ILE A 667 9.20 -9.30 8.15
CA ILE A 667 10.39 -10.13 8.45
C ILE A 667 11.49 -9.82 7.41
N GLY A 668 11.13 -9.76 6.13
CA GLY A 668 12.05 -9.39 5.05
C GLY A 668 12.70 -8.02 5.28
N HIS A 669 11.89 -7.02 5.57
CA HIS A 669 12.38 -5.67 5.85
C HIS A 669 13.25 -5.57 7.12
N ALA A 670 12.95 -6.40 8.14
CA ALA A 670 13.73 -6.40 9.37
C ALA A 670 15.10 -7.06 9.22
N LEU A 671 15.18 -8.17 8.47
CA LEU A 671 16.35 -9.07 8.52
C LEU A 671 17.13 -9.17 7.19
N TYR A 672 16.48 -9.06 6.03
CA TYR A 672 17.05 -9.46 4.75
C TYR A 672 17.12 -8.37 3.70
N GLU A 673 16.01 -7.64 3.49
CA GLU A 673 15.83 -6.78 2.33
C GLU A 673 16.62 -5.47 2.48
N ASN A 674 17.56 -5.25 1.56
CA ASN A 674 18.34 -4.02 1.47
C ASN A 674 18.74 -3.77 0.01
N LEU A 675 18.26 -2.70 -0.59
CA LEU A 675 18.69 -2.28 -1.91
C LEU A 675 20.03 -1.51 -1.78
N ILE A 676 21.14 -2.23 -1.99
CA ILE A 676 22.48 -1.67 -1.85
C ILE A 676 22.77 -0.72 -3.01
N ARG A 677 23.12 0.51 -2.69
CA ARG A 677 23.47 1.55 -3.68
C ARG A 677 24.84 2.13 -3.39
N ILE A 678 25.65 2.24 -4.42
CA ILE A 678 26.95 2.93 -4.39
C ILE A 678 26.94 3.95 -5.52
N ASP A 679 27.09 5.20 -5.22
CA ASP A 679 27.06 6.33 -6.15
C ASP A 679 25.83 6.28 -7.11
N GLY A 680 24.65 5.99 -6.53
CA GLY A 680 23.39 5.86 -7.25
C GLY A 680 23.17 4.54 -7.98
N LYS A 681 24.22 3.72 -8.16
CA LYS A 681 24.12 2.41 -8.81
C LYS A 681 23.61 1.36 -7.84
N VAL A 682 22.57 0.63 -8.24
CA VAL A 682 22.09 -0.57 -7.53
C VAL A 682 23.06 -1.72 -7.75
N MET A 683 23.60 -2.26 -6.67
CA MET A 683 24.64 -3.31 -6.72
C MET A 683 24.08 -4.72 -6.66
N ASN A 684 22.81 -4.87 -6.27
CA ASN A 684 22.13 -6.16 -6.14
C ASN A 684 20.77 -6.18 -6.86
N PRO A 685 20.75 -5.98 -8.21
CA PRO A 685 19.52 -5.80 -8.98
C PRO A 685 18.88 -7.13 -9.41
N SER A 686 18.93 -8.16 -8.59
CA SER A 686 18.32 -9.46 -8.87
C SER A 686 17.82 -10.11 -7.59
N PHE A 687 16.82 -10.99 -7.65
CA PHE A 687 16.38 -11.77 -6.48
C PHE A 687 17.42 -12.79 -5.99
N ARG A 688 18.48 -13.01 -6.75
CA ARG A 688 19.65 -13.74 -6.28
C ARG A 688 20.39 -12.99 -5.18
N ASP A 689 20.49 -11.67 -5.28
CA ASP A 689 21.34 -10.83 -4.44
C ASP A 689 20.51 -9.85 -3.58
N TYR A 690 19.36 -9.39 -4.04
CA TYR A 690 18.33 -8.74 -3.23
C TYR A 690 17.55 -9.84 -2.50
N LYS A 691 17.99 -10.12 -1.27
CA LYS A 691 17.44 -11.23 -0.49
C LYS A 691 16.04 -10.91 0.01
N MET A 692 15.11 -11.79 -0.32
CA MET A 692 13.77 -11.83 0.26
C MET A 692 13.60 -13.07 1.11
N PRO A 693 12.68 -13.07 2.09
CA PRO A 693 12.42 -14.25 2.89
C PRO A 693 11.99 -15.46 2.04
N LEU A 694 12.56 -16.61 2.31
CA LEU A 694 12.15 -17.88 1.73
C LEU A 694 11.14 -18.57 2.66
N ALA A 695 10.47 -19.61 2.18
CA ALA A 695 9.57 -20.42 2.98
C ALA A 695 10.26 -21.06 4.21
N THR A 696 11.56 -21.36 4.08
CA THR A 696 12.40 -21.92 5.15
C THR A 696 12.77 -20.90 6.23
N ASP A 697 12.66 -19.60 5.95
CA ASP A 697 12.94 -18.54 6.92
C ASP A 697 11.73 -18.22 7.81
N MET A 698 10.59 -18.82 7.49
CA MET A 698 9.35 -18.60 8.23
C MET A 698 9.23 -19.56 9.43
N PRO A 699 8.62 -19.09 10.52
CA PRO A 699 8.33 -19.99 11.63
C PRO A 699 7.40 -21.12 11.20
N LEU A 700 7.49 -22.26 11.87
CA LEU A 700 6.55 -23.36 11.66
C LEU A 700 5.10 -22.86 11.78
N LEU A 701 4.21 -23.36 10.96
CA LEU A 701 2.80 -22.92 10.91
C LEU A 701 2.09 -23.03 12.28
N ALA A 702 2.51 -24.00 13.12
CA ALA A 702 2.00 -24.15 14.49
C ALA A 702 2.36 -22.94 15.38
N ASN A 703 3.46 -22.27 15.09
CA ASN A 703 3.98 -21.11 15.82
C ASN A 703 3.68 -19.78 15.10
N PHE A 704 2.94 -19.81 14.00
CA PHE A 704 2.45 -18.64 13.30
C PHE A 704 0.95 -18.52 13.54
N LYS A 705 0.55 -17.75 14.56
CA LYS A 705 -0.85 -17.62 14.96
C LYS A 705 -1.33 -16.18 14.81
N HIS A 706 -2.59 -16.06 14.44
CA HIS A 706 -3.27 -14.78 14.31
C HIS A 706 -4.67 -14.86 14.91
N SER A 707 -5.09 -13.78 15.57
CA SER A 707 -6.43 -13.60 16.15
C SER A 707 -7.04 -12.28 15.68
N ASN A 708 -8.22 -12.31 15.09
CA ASN A 708 -9.01 -11.10 14.90
C ASN A 708 -9.73 -10.75 16.21
N VAL A 709 -9.62 -9.50 16.62
CA VAL A 709 -10.51 -8.90 17.62
C VAL A 709 -11.69 -8.32 16.86
N ILE A 710 -12.90 -8.77 17.18
CA ILE A 710 -14.10 -8.38 16.45
C ILE A 710 -14.73 -7.17 17.14
N THR A 711 -14.79 -6.06 16.41
CA THR A 711 -15.55 -4.87 16.79
C THR A 711 -16.57 -4.53 15.70
N TRP A 712 -17.44 -3.58 15.97
CA TRP A 712 -18.40 -3.07 14.99
C TRP A 712 -18.07 -1.62 14.67
N GLU A 713 -17.41 -1.38 13.54
CA GLU A 713 -17.09 -0.04 13.08
C GLU A 713 -18.31 0.59 12.40
N PRO A 714 -18.89 1.67 12.95
CA PRO A 714 -20.11 2.25 12.39
C PRO A 714 -19.92 2.84 10.97
N GLU A 715 -18.72 3.27 10.63
CA GLU A 715 -18.39 3.80 9.31
C GLU A 715 -18.12 2.71 8.27
N GLY A 716 -17.90 1.48 8.71
CA GLY A 716 -17.56 0.35 7.83
C GLY A 716 -18.77 -0.43 7.31
N PRO A 717 -18.73 -0.98 6.10
CA PRO A 717 -19.79 -1.85 5.62
C PRO A 717 -19.86 -3.09 6.53
N PHE A 718 -21.02 -3.32 7.15
CA PHE A 718 -21.23 -4.41 8.11
C PHE A 718 -20.22 -4.42 9.27
N GLY A 719 -19.73 -3.26 9.68
CA GLY A 719 -18.79 -3.11 10.79
C GLY A 719 -17.32 -3.40 10.46
N ALA A 720 -16.95 -3.53 9.19
CA ALA A 720 -15.60 -3.88 8.77
C ALA A 720 -14.64 -2.69 8.77
N LYS A 721 -13.38 -2.95 9.09
CA LYS A 721 -12.23 -2.06 8.90
C LYS A 721 -11.23 -2.64 7.88
N GLU A 722 -10.07 -2.01 7.77
CA GLU A 722 -8.98 -2.52 6.94
C GLU A 722 -8.30 -3.75 7.57
N ALA A 723 -7.64 -4.56 6.75
CA ALA A 723 -6.78 -5.66 7.16
C ALA A 723 -5.52 -5.77 6.28
N GLY A 724 -5.27 -4.75 5.42
CA GLY A 724 -4.26 -4.85 4.35
C GLY A 724 -2.87 -4.38 4.74
N GLN A 725 -2.76 -3.28 5.47
CA GLN A 725 -1.49 -2.62 5.79
C GLN A 725 -1.15 -2.64 7.27
N GLY A 726 -2.14 -2.56 8.16
CA GLY A 726 -1.95 -2.47 9.60
C GLY A 726 -1.22 -3.66 10.19
N ALA A 727 -1.54 -4.86 9.76
CA ALA A 727 -1.04 -6.11 10.31
C ALA A 727 0.50 -6.26 10.33
N GLY A 728 1.23 -5.53 9.48
CA GLY A 728 2.70 -5.54 9.43
C GLY A 728 3.38 -4.48 10.27
N THR A 729 2.64 -3.51 10.83
CA THR A 729 3.22 -2.29 11.39
C THR A 729 4.08 -2.51 12.63
N GLY A 730 3.74 -3.44 13.50
CA GLY A 730 4.48 -3.75 14.73
C GLY A 730 5.58 -4.79 14.58
N VAL A 731 5.61 -5.58 13.49
CA VAL A 731 6.47 -6.78 13.38
C VAL A 731 7.96 -6.44 13.38
N ILE A 732 8.38 -5.38 12.69
CA ILE A 732 9.79 -4.96 12.63
C ILE A 732 10.31 -4.62 14.03
N ALA A 733 9.53 -3.85 14.80
CA ALA A 733 9.88 -3.51 16.17
C ALA A 733 9.92 -4.76 17.08
N ALA A 734 8.95 -5.67 16.92
CA ALA A 734 8.93 -6.92 17.68
C ALA A 734 10.19 -7.76 17.44
N ILE A 735 10.66 -7.86 16.19
CA ILE A 735 11.91 -8.56 15.85
C ILE A 735 13.12 -7.86 16.50
N ALA A 736 13.21 -6.53 16.38
CA ALA A 736 14.32 -5.76 16.98
C ALA A 736 14.34 -5.92 18.51
N ASN A 737 13.19 -5.93 19.16
CA ASN A 737 13.03 -6.15 20.59
C ASN A 737 13.35 -7.59 21.00
N ALA A 738 13.01 -8.57 20.16
CA ALA A 738 13.34 -9.98 20.37
C ALA A 738 14.87 -10.24 20.28
N VAL A 739 15.53 -9.63 19.28
CA VAL A 739 17.00 -9.70 19.14
C VAL A 739 17.68 -9.08 20.35
N PHE A 740 17.18 -7.95 20.86
CA PHE A 740 17.69 -7.36 22.10
C PHE A 740 17.48 -8.27 23.30
N ASP A 741 16.32 -8.87 23.48
CA ASP A 741 16.01 -9.80 24.56
C ASP A 741 16.91 -11.06 24.51
N ALA A 742 17.25 -11.53 23.30
CA ALA A 742 18.10 -12.69 23.07
C ALA A 742 19.58 -12.43 23.32
N THR A 743 20.08 -11.23 23.03
CA THR A 743 21.52 -10.95 22.92
C THR A 743 22.02 -9.80 23.78
N GLY A 744 21.12 -8.94 24.25
CA GLY A 744 21.48 -7.63 24.84
C GLY A 744 21.88 -6.57 23.82
N VAL A 745 21.98 -6.91 22.53
CA VAL A 745 22.39 -5.98 21.46
C VAL A 745 21.21 -5.15 20.99
N ARG A 746 21.28 -3.83 21.21
CA ARG A 746 20.29 -2.89 20.66
C ARG A 746 20.79 -2.33 19.33
N LEU A 747 20.03 -2.62 18.27
CA LEU A 747 20.28 -2.09 16.93
C LEU A 747 19.17 -1.10 16.53
N ASN A 748 19.57 0.12 16.26
CA ASN A 748 18.69 1.21 15.83
C ASN A 748 18.75 1.44 14.30
N ARG A 749 19.37 0.54 13.56
CA ARG A 749 19.54 0.62 12.11
C ARG A 749 19.08 -0.67 11.44
N LEU A 750 18.16 -0.54 10.48
CA LEU A 750 17.68 -1.64 9.63
C LEU A 750 18.55 -1.81 8.36
N PRO A 751 18.60 -3.02 7.78
CA PRO A 751 18.14 -4.29 8.34
C PRO A 751 19.06 -4.75 9.48
N LEU A 752 18.54 -5.63 10.35
CA LEU A 752 19.29 -6.25 11.44
C LEU A 752 20.13 -7.40 10.86
N THR A 753 21.20 -7.06 10.14
CA THR A 753 22.01 -8.08 9.45
C THR A 753 22.80 -8.94 10.42
N PRO A 754 23.13 -10.19 10.06
CA PRO A 754 23.99 -11.07 10.87
C PRO A 754 25.27 -10.41 11.32
N GLU A 755 25.95 -9.66 10.43
CA GLU A 755 27.17 -8.93 10.75
C GLU A 755 26.98 -7.92 11.88
N ARG A 756 25.94 -7.10 11.81
CA ARG A 756 25.65 -6.06 12.83
C ARG A 756 25.36 -6.69 14.18
N ILE A 757 24.64 -7.80 14.20
CA ILE A 757 24.31 -8.55 15.42
C ILE A 757 25.59 -9.18 15.99
N LEU A 758 26.37 -9.88 15.16
CA LEU A 758 27.63 -10.52 15.58
C LEU A 758 28.61 -9.51 16.16
N PHE A 759 28.84 -8.37 15.48
CA PHE A 759 29.71 -7.32 16.00
C PHE A 759 29.17 -6.69 17.28
N GLY A 760 27.85 -6.58 17.40
CA GLY A 760 27.21 -6.13 18.64
C GLY A 760 27.46 -7.09 19.78
N ILE A 761 27.31 -8.39 19.57
CA ILE A 761 27.58 -9.45 20.57
C ILE A 761 29.06 -9.41 21.02
N LYS A 762 29.99 -9.39 20.07
CA LYS A 762 31.44 -9.32 20.37
C LYS A 762 31.78 -8.10 21.18
N ARG A 763 31.26 -6.92 20.83
CA ARG A 763 31.48 -5.68 21.58
C ARG A 763 30.98 -5.76 23.02
N LEU A 764 29.79 -6.39 23.23
CA LEU A 764 29.27 -6.58 24.59
C LEU A 764 30.14 -7.56 25.40
N GLN A 765 30.65 -8.64 24.79
CA GLN A 765 31.54 -9.58 25.41
C GLN A 765 32.86 -8.92 25.84
N GLU A 766 33.44 -8.10 24.97
CA GLU A 766 34.64 -7.31 25.28
C GLU A 766 34.41 -6.36 26.46
N GLN A 767 33.25 -5.67 26.49
CA GLN A 767 32.90 -4.75 27.59
C GLN A 767 32.69 -5.48 28.92
N ASN A 768 32.23 -6.70 28.90
CA ASN A 768 32.00 -7.53 30.07
C ASN A 768 33.25 -8.34 30.50
N GLY A 769 34.34 -8.30 29.74
CA GLY A 769 35.55 -9.07 30.01
C GLY A 769 35.40 -10.57 29.70
N GLU A 770 34.48 -10.94 28.85
CA GLU A 770 34.20 -12.32 28.43
C GLU A 770 34.88 -12.69 27.08
N ALA A 771 35.70 -11.81 26.51
CA ALA A 771 36.39 -11.99 25.22
C ALA A 771 37.74 -12.72 25.35
#